data_53fc89cc261f8fc9a1d669de8dda184d
#
_entry.id   53fc89cc261f8fc9a1d669de8dda184d
#
_cell.length_a   1.000
_cell.length_b   1.000
_cell.length_c   1.000
_cell.angle_alpha   90.00
_cell.angle_beta   90.00
_cell.angle_gamma   90.00
#
_symmetry.space_group_name_H-M   'P 1'
#
loop_
_entity.id
_entity.type
_entity.pdbx_description
1 polymer ?
#
loop_
_entity_poly.entity_id
_entity_poly.type
_entity_poly.pdbx_seq_one_letter_code
_entity_poly.pdbx_strand_id
1 'polypeptide(L)'
;MTYFKKASLVAVAVSAVVASAQPAFAQGGEAIELEEVVIMGSRSNKPRSATDSTVPVDVFSEAEISAFGNQADITDTLKALVPSYTATPATGDGSAFIRPTSLRGMAPDQALVLVNGKRRHRSALVQFFAPAAGNGSHGVDVAMIPGIALKNIEVLRDGAAAQYGSDAIAGVMNLQLKDASEGGSIQVQHGEFFEGEQSSKVAANGGFALGENGFLNVSFESVDNDALSRGIQRPVGQGLIDAGVPNVGADSPFGDAPFVQSWGRPETSGDRLFFNAGMTDPNSGVELYAHGGYAETDGRYRFFYRAGYDSDCSTGHSTIAALCQEDNWVPGTLRQGYTPYLDGAQTDMTLVGGIRGEMASGMTYDISLGRGANELRYLLNNTTAPNQGVAADGSFQRDFDLGGYDQEEINFNADFSKAIGSDMNFAMGLEWREETFTTVPGEIAAINGNTSGMSSVKPADAGAFSRDNVAVYADLEHDISDDLLMQYAVRYEDFSDFGSTANGKVAGRYTVSDSLTIRGSMSTGFHAPTPGQANVSTVITTFDGTTGLQVEEGLVRPTSAAALAAGGAPLKEEESVNLSLGFTTDLTDSMTLTFDMYQVAVDDRIYRTGDIPNGTGGSVSFYTNALDIEHQGFDLVLSSSFELMSGMDTTASLAFNHNTIDVTGQKTINGIKPVSDSLIEDIENNYPESRWVINTLTNISDDLSLMARLNFYGEHYDERGTIGAASSPSAQIDSIVYLDIELGYDVSENLRITAGGSNILDEYVDEIGAPNANRMSVGLQYPRRTAANYEGGSWYLRANYSF
;
A
#
# COMPACT_ATOMS: atom_id res chain seq x y z
N MET A 1 -14.88 21.80 19.09
CA MET A 1 -14.72 21.43 20.51
C MET A 1 -14.09 20.02 20.71
N THR A 2 -13.81 19.33 19.65
CA THR A 2 -13.20 17.97 19.64
C THR A 2 -11.67 17.99 19.70
N TYR A 3 -11.03 19.05 19.25
CA TYR A 3 -9.56 19.18 19.20
C TYR A 3 -8.87 19.23 20.59
N PHE A 4 -9.55 19.72 21.63
CA PHE A 4 -8.95 19.81 22.98
C PHE A 4 -8.93 18.48 23.76
N LYS A 5 -9.67 17.45 23.32
CA LYS A 5 -9.65 16.14 24.01
C LYS A 5 -8.53 15.21 23.49
N LYS A 6 -8.11 15.37 22.24
CA LYS A 6 -7.01 14.58 21.66
C LYS A 6 -5.63 14.98 22.19
N ALA A 7 -5.39 16.28 22.40
CA ALA A 7 -4.13 16.78 22.97
C ALA A 7 -3.82 16.24 24.39
N SER A 8 -4.83 15.79 25.14
CA SER A 8 -4.64 15.29 26.51
C SER A 8 -4.13 13.86 26.56
N LEU A 9 -4.41 13.02 25.57
CA LEU A 9 -3.91 11.63 25.52
C LEU A 9 -2.43 11.59 25.06
N VAL A 10 -2.07 12.44 24.12
CA VAL A 10 -0.68 12.61 23.67
C VAL A 10 0.23 13.12 24.81
N ALA A 11 -0.25 14.08 25.58
CA ALA A 11 0.48 14.60 26.75
C ALA A 11 0.68 13.55 27.87
N VAL A 12 -0.23 12.59 28.00
CA VAL A 12 -0.14 11.51 29.01
C VAL A 12 0.84 10.43 28.54
N ALA A 13 0.84 10.04 27.27
CA ALA A 13 1.77 9.06 26.73
C ALA A 13 3.22 9.58 26.74
N VAL A 14 3.44 10.82 26.32
CA VAL A 14 4.77 11.46 26.35
C VAL A 14 5.24 11.66 27.80
N SER A 15 4.35 12.03 28.71
CA SER A 15 4.70 12.20 30.14
C SER A 15 5.05 10.88 30.84
N ALA A 16 4.49 9.76 30.43
CA ALA A 16 4.80 8.45 31.02
C ALA A 16 6.19 7.95 30.56
N VAL A 17 6.56 8.23 29.31
CA VAL A 17 7.88 7.86 28.77
C VAL A 17 9.00 8.70 29.36
N VAL A 18 8.77 10.01 29.56
CA VAL A 18 9.78 10.93 30.13
C VAL A 18 9.98 10.72 31.64
N ALA A 19 8.96 10.23 32.35
CA ALA A 19 9.06 10.06 33.81
C ALA A 19 9.86 8.83 34.26
N SER A 20 10.18 7.89 33.35
CA SER A 20 10.92 6.66 33.68
C SER A 20 12.37 6.64 33.17
N ALA A 21 12.83 7.66 32.47
CA ALA A 21 14.18 7.70 31.91
C ALA A 21 15.22 8.05 32.96
N GLN A 22 16.01 7.07 33.37
CA GLN A 22 17.33 7.30 33.98
C GLN A 22 18.40 7.29 32.88
N PRO A 23 19.35 8.22 32.84
CA PRO A 23 20.36 8.23 31.79
C PRO A 23 21.24 6.98 31.87
N ALA A 24 21.09 6.08 30.89
CA ALA A 24 22.06 5.03 30.63
C ALA A 24 23.20 5.64 29.78
N PHE A 25 24.45 5.52 30.24
CA PHE A 25 25.61 5.95 29.47
C PHE A 25 25.80 4.99 28.28
N ALA A 26 25.55 5.47 27.08
CA ALA A 26 25.92 4.74 25.87
C ALA A 26 27.42 4.64 25.77
N GLN A 27 28.01 3.45 25.83
CA GLN A 27 29.37 3.20 25.40
C GLN A 27 29.38 3.22 23.86
N GLY A 28 30.19 4.10 23.28
CA GLY A 28 30.50 4.09 21.86
C GLY A 28 31.04 2.73 21.46
N GLY A 29 30.25 1.97 20.76
CA GLY A 29 30.62 0.72 20.14
C GLY A 29 31.13 0.96 18.72
N GLU A 30 32.26 0.36 18.38
CA GLU A 30 32.70 0.18 17.01
C GLU A 30 31.51 -0.32 16.17
N ALA A 31 31.38 0.20 14.96
CA ALA A 31 30.39 -0.31 13.99
C ALA A 31 30.72 -1.81 13.74
N ILE A 32 30.00 -2.67 14.43
CA ILE A 32 29.98 -4.09 14.11
C ILE A 32 29.09 -4.16 12.86
N GLU A 33 29.69 -4.53 11.72
CA GLU A 33 28.90 -5.09 10.62
C GLU A 33 28.19 -6.32 11.19
N LEU A 34 26.97 -6.12 11.66
CA LEU A 34 26.06 -7.22 11.98
C LEU A 34 25.70 -7.82 10.63
N GLU A 35 26.17 -9.02 10.33
CA GLU A 35 25.59 -9.82 9.27
C GLU A 35 24.06 -9.80 9.46
N GLU A 36 23.36 -9.20 8.52
CA GLU A 36 21.90 -9.10 8.57
C GLU A 36 21.32 -10.52 8.55
N VAL A 37 20.72 -10.92 9.66
CA VAL A 37 20.11 -12.22 9.80
C VAL A 37 18.76 -12.21 9.13
N VAL A 38 18.61 -12.96 8.04
CA VAL A 38 17.38 -13.13 7.29
C VAL A 38 16.52 -14.22 7.94
N ILE A 39 15.26 -13.90 8.20
CA ILE A 39 14.26 -14.86 8.68
C ILE A 39 13.44 -15.42 7.50
N MET A 40 13.32 -14.66 6.42
CA MET A 40 12.50 -15.01 5.26
C MET A 40 13.17 -16.02 4.32
N GLY A 41 12.34 -16.79 3.60
CA GLY A 41 12.79 -17.76 2.61
C GLY A 41 13.29 -19.09 3.18
N SER A 42 13.45 -19.20 4.50
CA SER A 42 13.86 -20.41 5.21
C SER A 42 12.91 -20.71 6.37
N ARG A 43 12.70 -22.00 6.65
CA ARG A 43 12.02 -22.48 7.85
C ARG A 43 13.03 -23.12 8.84
N SER A 44 14.33 -22.97 8.55
CA SER A 44 15.42 -23.41 9.39
C SER A 44 15.71 -22.43 10.51
N ASN A 45 16.10 -22.93 11.68
CA ASN A 45 16.58 -22.09 12.78
C ASN A 45 18.05 -21.67 12.64
N LYS A 46 18.72 -22.01 11.53
CA LYS A 46 20.07 -21.57 11.24
C LYS A 46 20.03 -20.13 10.76
N PRO A 47 20.73 -19.18 11.42
CA PRO A 47 20.87 -17.83 10.90
C PRO A 47 21.50 -17.85 9.50
N ARG A 48 21.00 -16.98 8.61
CA ARG A 48 21.53 -16.82 7.25
C ARG A 48 21.67 -15.34 6.93
N SER A 49 22.64 -15.00 6.10
CA SER A 49 22.69 -13.70 5.45
C SER A 49 21.76 -13.65 4.23
N ALA A 50 21.46 -12.48 3.73
CA ALA A 50 20.67 -12.29 2.50
C ALA A 50 21.36 -12.97 1.29
N THR A 51 22.69 -12.97 1.27
CA THR A 51 23.51 -13.61 0.23
C THR A 51 23.50 -15.13 0.32
N ASP A 52 23.24 -15.69 1.50
CA ASP A 52 23.16 -17.13 1.75
C ASP A 52 21.78 -17.74 1.51
N SER A 53 20.79 -16.92 1.14
CA SER A 53 19.45 -17.39 0.83
C SER A 53 19.38 -18.12 -0.51
N THR A 54 18.52 -19.16 -0.61
CA THR A 54 18.20 -19.86 -1.86
C THR A 54 17.39 -19.01 -2.84
N VAL A 55 16.86 -17.87 -2.37
CA VAL A 55 15.99 -16.94 -3.09
C VAL A 55 16.40 -15.51 -2.78
N PRO A 56 16.09 -14.52 -3.65
CA PRO A 56 16.44 -13.12 -3.40
C PRO A 56 15.66 -12.54 -2.23
N VAL A 57 16.38 -12.04 -1.23
CA VAL A 57 15.84 -11.32 -0.07
C VAL A 57 16.62 -10.03 0.11
N ASP A 58 15.91 -8.91 0.18
CA ASP A 58 16.49 -7.63 0.59
C ASP A 58 16.15 -7.38 2.07
N VAL A 59 17.08 -6.81 2.81
CA VAL A 59 16.88 -6.42 4.21
C VAL A 59 17.19 -4.94 4.33
N PHE A 60 16.26 -4.18 4.90
CA PHE A 60 16.42 -2.75 5.13
C PHE A 60 16.45 -2.51 6.63
N SER A 61 17.55 -1.95 7.09
CA SER A 61 17.80 -1.63 8.50
C SER A 61 16.94 -0.46 9.00
N GLU A 62 16.82 -0.31 10.33
CA GLU A 62 16.18 0.85 10.96
C GLU A 62 16.78 2.17 10.46
N ALA A 63 18.08 2.24 10.25
CA ALA A 63 18.78 3.42 9.77
C ALA A 63 18.32 3.80 8.34
N GLU A 64 18.21 2.83 7.45
CA GLU A 64 17.72 3.03 6.09
C GLU A 64 16.24 3.43 6.08
N ILE A 65 15.39 2.77 6.89
CA ILE A 65 13.98 3.11 7.02
C ILE A 65 13.78 4.53 7.54
N SER A 66 14.60 4.97 8.51
CA SER A 66 14.49 6.30 9.13
C SER A 66 15.14 7.42 8.33
N ALA A 67 16.03 7.10 7.37
CA ALA A 67 16.75 8.08 6.54
C ALA A 67 15.87 8.71 5.44
N PHE A 68 14.55 8.54 5.48
CA PHE A 68 13.65 9.02 4.44
C PHE A 68 12.67 10.08 4.93
N GLY A 69 12.76 11.15 4.34
CA GLY A 69 12.28 12.48 4.44
C GLY A 69 10.87 12.78 4.82
N ASN A 70 10.21 13.65 4.08
CA ASN A 70 8.86 14.16 4.32
C ASN A 70 7.81 13.13 3.85
N GLN A 71 7.83 11.95 4.45
CA GLN A 71 6.99 10.82 4.08
C GLN A 71 5.73 10.79 4.93
N ALA A 72 4.57 10.66 4.29
CA ALA A 72 3.30 10.57 4.99
C ALA A 72 3.20 9.27 5.80
N ASP A 73 3.70 8.18 5.25
CA ASP A 73 3.64 6.85 5.84
C ASP A 73 4.77 5.93 5.33
N ILE A 74 4.82 4.69 5.81
CA ILE A 74 5.84 3.70 5.46
C ILE A 74 5.80 3.27 3.98
N THR A 75 4.68 3.43 3.29
CA THR A 75 4.58 3.05 1.87
C THR A 75 5.47 3.92 0.99
N ASP A 76 5.59 5.21 1.32
CA ASP A 76 6.48 6.12 0.59
C ASP A 76 7.96 5.76 0.85
N THR A 77 8.29 5.32 2.08
CA THR A 77 9.64 4.81 2.40
C THR A 77 9.96 3.56 1.57
N LEU A 78 9.05 2.58 1.53
CA LEU A 78 9.23 1.37 0.73
C LEU A 78 9.37 1.67 -0.76
N LYS A 79 8.56 2.60 -1.29
CA LYS A 79 8.65 3.06 -2.69
C LYS A 79 10.01 3.68 -3.02
N ALA A 80 10.64 4.30 -2.05
CA ALA A 80 11.96 4.91 -2.19
C ALA A 80 13.12 3.92 -2.03
N LEU A 81 12.91 2.81 -1.30
CA LEU A 81 13.94 1.79 -1.05
C LEU A 81 13.94 0.67 -2.10
N VAL A 82 12.77 0.22 -2.51
CA VAL A 82 12.58 -0.99 -3.32
C VAL A 82 12.10 -0.63 -4.73
N PRO A 83 12.94 -0.70 -5.79
CA PRO A 83 12.53 -0.34 -7.14
C PRO A 83 11.36 -1.14 -7.70
N SER A 84 11.24 -2.42 -7.31
CA SER A 84 10.14 -3.29 -7.71
C SER A 84 8.85 -3.07 -6.92
N TYR A 85 8.88 -2.19 -5.89
CA TYR A 85 7.72 -1.87 -5.05
C TYR A 85 6.91 -0.72 -5.63
N THR A 86 5.61 -0.88 -5.63
CA THR A 86 4.66 0.18 -5.96
C THR A 86 3.58 0.29 -4.88
N ALA A 87 3.09 1.49 -4.65
CA ALA A 87 1.95 1.76 -3.80
C ALA A 87 0.90 2.52 -4.60
N THR A 88 -0.35 2.23 -4.38
CA THR A 88 -1.46 2.98 -4.96
C THR A 88 -1.34 4.45 -4.56
N PRO A 89 -1.38 5.40 -5.51
CA PRO A 89 -1.43 6.82 -5.18
C PRO A 89 -2.62 7.14 -4.28
N ALA A 90 -2.43 8.06 -3.34
CA ALA A 90 -3.47 8.48 -2.39
C ALA A 90 -4.50 9.38 -3.09
N THR A 91 -5.25 8.84 -4.05
CA THR A 91 -6.24 9.57 -4.84
C THR A 91 -7.44 8.67 -5.18
N GLY A 92 -8.60 9.27 -5.34
CA GLY A 92 -9.84 8.56 -5.63
C GLY A 92 -10.81 8.55 -4.46
N ASP A 93 -11.64 7.52 -4.36
CA ASP A 93 -12.57 7.28 -3.26
C ASP A 93 -11.87 6.60 -2.06
N GLY A 94 -12.16 5.34 -1.76
CA GLY A 94 -11.49 4.60 -0.68
C GLY A 94 -9.97 4.50 -0.84
N SER A 95 -9.46 4.50 -2.07
CA SER A 95 -8.02 4.51 -2.36
C SER A 95 -7.32 5.81 -1.95
N ALA A 96 -8.06 6.85 -1.57
CA ALA A 96 -7.50 8.06 -0.99
C ALA A 96 -7.00 7.83 0.45
N PHE A 97 -7.53 6.82 1.14
CA PHE A 97 -7.26 6.58 2.56
C PHE A 97 -6.47 5.30 2.80
N ILE A 98 -6.66 4.28 1.97
CA ILE A 98 -6.05 2.96 2.10
C ILE A 98 -5.00 2.78 1.00
N ARG A 99 -3.78 2.41 1.40
CA ARG A 99 -2.62 2.33 0.52
C ARG A 99 -2.04 0.91 0.45
N PRO A 100 -2.65 0.01 -0.31
CA PRO A 100 -2.11 -1.33 -0.52
C PRO A 100 -0.77 -1.31 -1.25
N THR A 101 0.02 -2.32 -0.98
CA THR A 101 1.38 -2.49 -1.50
C THR A 101 1.39 -3.49 -2.64
N SER A 102 2.28 -3.30 -3.61
CA SER A 102 2.50 -4.21 -4.71
C SER A 102 3.99 -4.40 -4.98
N LEU A 103 4.34 -5.58 -5.48
CA LEU A 103 5.69 -5.92 -5.94
C LEU A 103 5.64 -6.29 -7.42
N ARG A 104 6.68 -5.88 -8.18
CA ARG A 104 6.86 -6.25 -9.60
C ARG A 104 5.66 -5.90 -10.49
N GLY A 105 4.94 -4.81 -10.17
CA GLY A 105 3.76 -4.39 -10.91
C GLY A 105 2.55 -5.34 -10.83
N MET A 106 2.60 -6.34 -9.95
CA MET A 106 1.49 -7.28 -9.72
C MET A 106 0.40 -6.64 -8.86
N ALA A 107 -0.74 -7.30 -8.73
CA ALA A 107 -1.82 -6.79 -7.89
C ALA A 107 -1.45 -6.80 -6.39
N PRO A 108 -1.92 -5.82 -5.60
CA PRO A 108 -1.62 -5.74 -4.17
C PRO A 108 -1.98 -6.98 -3.34
N ASP A 109 -2.97 -7.75 -3.73
CA ASP A 109 -3.39 -8.98 -3.07
C ASP A 109 -2.61 -10.23 -3.53
N GLN A 110 -1.62 -10.04 -4.42
CA GLN A 110 -0.66 -11.05 -4.85
C GLN A 110 0.70 -10.92 -4.13
N ALA A 111 0.83 -9.97 -3.19
CA ALA A 111 1.99 -9.79 -2.32
C ALA A 111 1.59 -10.02 -0.85
N LEU A 112 2.26 -10.96 -0.18
CA LEU A 112 1.97 -11.27 1.21
C LEU A 112 2.71 -10.31 2.15
N VAL A 113 2.01 -9.81 3.16
CA VAL A 113 2.59 -8.98 4.22
C VAL A 113 2.55 -9.72 5.55
N LEU A 114 3.69 -9.74 6.23
CA LEU A 114 3.86 -10.31 7.57
C LEU A 114 4.32 -9.23 8.56
N VAL A 115 3.97 -9.42 9.82
CA VAL A 115 4.55 -8.67 10.95
C VAL A 115 5.12 -9.69 11.92
N ASN A 116 6.41 -9.58 12.24
CA ASN A 116 7.14 -10.56 13.04
C ASN A 116 6.94 -12.01 12.54
N GLY A 117 6.88 -12.20 11.22
CA GLY A 117 6.69 -13.51 10.59
C GLY A 117 5.25 -14.04 10.63
N LYS A 118 4.28 -13.30 11.14
CA LYS A 118 2.86 -13.68 11.19
C LYS A 118 2.05 -12.85 10.19
N ARG A 119 1.10 -13.49 9.48
CA ARG A 119 0.28 -12.85 8.45
C ARG A 119 -0.46 -11.63 8.98
N ARG A 120 -0.34 -10.51 8.26
CA ARG A 120 -1.11 -9.30 8.49
C ARG A 120 -2.47 -9.43 7.81
N HIS A 121 -3.53 -9.00 8.48
CA HIS A 121 -4.88 -8.95 7.91
C HIS A 121 -4.99 -7.92 6.78
N ARG A 122 -5.95 -8.13 5.87
CA ARG A 122 -6.25 -7.20 4.78
C ARG A 122 -6.93 -5.94 5.29
N SER A 123 -6.91 -4.90 4.46
CA SER A 123 -7.72 -3.71 4.65
C SER A 123 -9.21 -3.99 4.40
N ALA A 124 -10.08 -3.07 4.78
CA ALA A 124 -11.51 -3.16 4.51
C ALA A 124 -11.90 -2.80 3.06
N LEU A 125 -10.95 -2.34 2.24
CA LEU A 125 -11.22 -1.86 0.90
C LEU A 125 -10.89 -2.90 -0.18
N VAL A 126 -11.89 -3.30 -0.96
CA VAL A 126 -11.66 -3.89 -2.29
C VAL A 126 -11.48 -2.74 -3.28
N GLN A 127 -10.32 -2.68 -3.92
CA GLN A 127 -9.95 -1.55 -4.77
C GLN A 127 -10.68 -1.58 -6.12
N PHE A 128 -11.58 -0.67 -6.35
CA PHE A 128 -12.23 -0.45 -7.65
C PHE A 128 -11.85 0.89 -8.30
N PHE A 129 -11.06 1.71 -7.62
CA PHE A 129 -10.56 2.99 -8.11
C PHE A 129 -9.02 3.09 -8.02
N ALA A 130 -8.35 2.06 -8.48
CA ALA A 130 -6.89 1.93 -8.49
C ALA A 130 -6.33 2.11 -9.92
N PRO A 131 -5.00 2.19 -10.09
CA PRO A 131 -4.37 1.92 -11.38
C PRO A 131 -4.87 0.61 -11.98
N ALA A 132 -4.88 0.50 -13.31
CA ALA A 132 -5.45 -0.67 -13.97
C ALA A 132 -4.87 -2.00 -13.48
N ALA A 133 -3.55 -2.04 -13.24
CA ALA A 133 -2.87 -3.22 -12.71
C ALA A 133 -3.36 -3.66 -11.32
N GLY A 134 -3.83 -2.74 -10.46
CA GLY A 134 -4.33 -3.02 -9.11
C GLY A 134 -5.86 -3.09 -8.98
N ASN A 135 -6.62 -2.89 -10.07
CA ASN A 135 -8.07 -2.83 -9.98
C ASN A 135 -8.67 -4.20 -9.62
N GLY A 136 -9.50 -4.21 -8.58
CA GLY A 136 -10.15 -5.41 -8.05
C GLY A 136 -9.38 -6.09 -6.93
N SER A 137 -8.18 -5.65 -6.60
CA SER A 137 -7.39 -6.23 -5.53
C SER A 137 -7.94 -5.91 -4.14
N HIS A 138 -7.67 -6.81 -3.19
CA HIS A 138 -8.04 -6.68 -1.79
C HIS A 138 -6.80 -6.88 -0.91
N GLY A 139 -5.93 -5.88 -0.88
CA GLY A 139 -4.61 -5.95 -0.26
C GLY A 139 -4.55 -5.48 1.19
N VAL A 140 -3.35 -5.57 1.76
CA VAL A 140 -3.02 -5.11 3.12
C VAL A 140 -2.69 -3.63 3.09
N ASP A 141 -3.16 -2.87 4.08
CA ASP A 141 -2.74 -1.49 4.30
C ASP A 141 -1.56 -1.44 5.28
N VAL A 142 -0.36 -1.25 4.76
CA VAL A 142 0.85 -1.14 5.60
C VAL A 142 1.01 0.26 6.21
N ALA A 143 0.31 1.28 5.71
CA ALA A 143 0.36 2.63 6.23
C ALA A 143 -0.17 2.74 7.67
N MET A 144 -0.92 1.73 8.14
CA MET A 144 -1.39 1.63 9.52
C MET A 144 -0.32 1.20 10.53
N ILE A 145 0.91 0.86 10.07
CA ILE A 145 2.00 0.45 10.93
C ILE A 145 2.97 1.64 11.09
N PRO A 146 3.25 2.10 12.32
CA PRO A 146 4.15 3.22 12.53
C PRO A 146 5.60 2.87 12.13
N GLY A 147 6.22 3.72 11.31
CA GLY A 147 7.59 3.49 10.85
C GLY A 147 8.60 3.39 12.01
N ILE A 148 8.40 4.16 13.07
CA ILE A 148 9.27 4.14 14.25
C ILE A 148 9.25 2.80 15.02
N ALA A 149 8.22 1.96 14.81
CA ALA A 149 8.11 0.65 15.43
C ALA A 149 8.99 -0.41 14.77
N LEU A 150 9.52 -0.13 13.58
CA LEU A 150 10.23 -1.12 12.78
C LEU A 150 11.70 -1.20 13.15
N LYS A 151 12.18 -2.43 13.30
CA LYS A 151 13.59 -2.80 13.47
C LYS A 151 14.27 -3.00 12.12
N ASN A 152 13.59 -3.74 11.23
CA ASN A 152 13.99 -3.94 9.85
C ASN A 152 12.78 -4.32 8.99
N ILE A 153 12.96 -4.30 7.68
CA ILE A 153 12.02 -4.79 6.69
C ILE A 153 12.74 -5.80 5.80
N GLU A 154 12.19 -7.00 5.67
CA GLU A 154 12.66 -8.01 4.75
C GLU A 154 11.71 -8.10 3.56
N VAL A 155 12.24 -8.09 2.34
CA VAL A 155 11.49 -8.23 1.09
C VAL A 155 11.98 -9.43 0.33
N LEU A 156 11.21 -10.52 0.38
CA LEU A 156 11.45 -11.72 -0.41
C LEU A 156 10.86 -11.52 -1.81
N ARG A 157 11.69 -11.47 -2.83
CA ARG A 157 11.31 -11.24 -4.22
C ARG A 157 11.23 -12.55 -5.00
N ASP A 158 10.42 -13.51 -4.51
CA ASP A 158 10.19 -14.81 -5.17
C ASP A 158 8.84 -15.40 -4.75
N GLY A 159 8.28 -16.28 -5.58
CA GLY A 159 7.07 -17.00 -5.21
C GLY A 159 7.30 -17.90 -3.99
N ALA A 160 6.44 -17.77 -3.00
CA ALA A 160 6.61 -18.41 -1.71
C ALA A 160 5.33 -19.05 -1.14
N ALA A 161 4.30 -19.29 -1.98
CA ALA A 161 3.02 -19.84 -1.54
C ALA A 161 3.15 -21.25 -0.91
N ALA A 162 4.10 -22.07 -1.35
CA ALA A 162 4.36 -23.36 -0.73
C ALA A 162 4.85 -23.26 0.73
N GLN A 163 5.42 -22.11 1.12
CA GLN A 163 5.92 -21.86 2.47
C GLN A 163 4.95 -21.02 3.31
N TYR A 164 4.34 -19.99 2.72
CA TYR A 164 3.57 -18.97 3.44
C TYR A 164 2.07 -18.94 3.11
N GLY A 165 1.63 -19.74 2.12
CA GLY A 165 0.22 -19.85 1.71
C GLY A 165 -0.20 -18.84 0.65
N SER A 166 -1.51 -18.65 0.52
CA SER A 166 -2.10 -17.75 -0.48
C SER A 166 -1.49 -16.35 -0.45
N ASP A 167 -1.55 -15.67 -1.60
CA ASP A 167 -1.11 -14.28 -1.79
C ASP A 167 0.41 -14.09 -1.96
N ALA A 168 1.23 -15.10 -1.67
CA ALA A 168 2.68 -15.05 -1.84
C ALA A 168 3.12 -15.39 -3.29
N ILE A 169 2.52 -14.71 -4.28
CA ILE A 169 2.83 -14.87 -5.71
C ILE A 169 3.99 -13.95 -6.11
N ALA A 170 3.83 -12.64 -5.91
CA ALA A 170 4.84 -11.62 -6.26
C ALA A 170 6.04 -11.66 -5.33
N GLY A 171 5.80 -12.01 -4.07
CA GLY A 171 6.76 -12.04 -3.00
C GLY A 171 6.14 -11.92 -1.63
N VAL A 172 7.00 -11.72 -0.63
CA VAL A 172 6.60 -11.57 0.77
C VAL A 172 7.35 -10.39 1.39
N MET A 173 6.65 -9.52 2.11
CA MET A 173 7.24 -8.48 2.94
C MET A 173 7.05 -8.82 4.40
N ASN A 174 8.12 -8.81 5.20
CA ASN A 174 8.08 -9.03 6.63
C ASN A 174 8.57 -7.79 7.37
N LEU A 175 7.67 -7.19 8.14
CA LEU A 175 7.92 -6.02 8.95
C LEU A 175 8.27 -6.48 10.36
N GLN A 176 9.54 -6.38 10.75
CA GLN A 176 9.99 -6.77 12.07
C GLN A 176 9.88 -5.60 13.03
N LEU A 177 9.21 -5.81 14.15
CA LEU A 177 9.04 -4.81 15.20
C LEU A 177 10.28 -4.77 16.13
N LYS A 178 10.57 -3.60 16.67
CA LYS A 178 11.60 -3.41 17.69
C LYS A 178 11.35 -4.27 18.92
N ASP A 179 12.42 -4.79 19.49
CA ASP A 179 12.43 -5.70 20.63
C ASP A 179 13.37 -5.28 21.76
N ALA A 180 13.83 -4.02 21.74
CA ALA A 180 14.67 -3.48 22.81
C ALA A 180 13.93 -3.48 24.14
N SER A 181 14.64 -3.85 25.22
CA SER A 181 14.15 -3.86 26.60
C SER A 181 14.52 -2.63 27.41
N GLU A 182 15.26 -1.70 26.82
CA GLU A 182 15.67 -0.44 27.42
C GLU A 182 15.94 0.61 26.34
N GLY A 183 16.04 1.87 26.75
CA GLY A 183 16.27 2.97 25.82
C GLY A 183 15.02 3.33 25.04
N GLY A 184 15.17 4.30 24.17
CA GLY A 184 14.08 4.77 23.33
C GLY A 184 14.44 5.98 22.51
N SER A 185 13.48 6.45 21.71
CA SER A 185 13.63 7.66 20.90
C SER A 185 12.35 8.45 20.79
N ILE A 186 12.48 9.75 20.62
CA ILE A 186 11.38 10.66 20.30
C ILE A 186 11.77 11.40 19.02
N GLN A 187 10.87 11.42 18.07
CA GLN A 187 11.02 12.12 16.80
C GLN A 187 9.95 13.19 16.66
N VAL A 188 10.36 14.38 16.25
CA VAL A 188 9.47 15.45 15.82
C VAL A 188 9.92 15.91 14.45
N GLN A 189 8.99 15.95 13.51
CA GLN A 189 9.24 16.39 12.13
C GLN A 189 8.19 17.38 11.69
N HIS A 190 8.63 18.38 10.95
CA HIS A 190 7.77 19.28 10.21
C HIS A 190 8.32 19.43 8.79
N GLY A 191 7.46 19.38 7.80
CA GLY A 191 7.78 19.55 6.39
C GLY A 191 6.74 20.37 5.66
N GLU A 192 7.14 20.89 4.51
CA GLU A 192 6.28 21.72 3.68
C GLU A 192 6.63 21.49 2.20
N PHE A 193 5.63 21.31 1.35
CA PHE A 193 5.80 21.34 -0.09
C PHE A 193 6.14 22.76 -0.56
N PHE A 194 6.80 22.89 -1.68
CA PHE A 194 7.19 24.21 -2.19
C PHE A 194 5.97 25.10 -2.54
N GLU A 195 4.80 24.48 -2.73
CA GLU A 195 3.54 25.15 -2.92
C GLU A 195 2.83 25.57 -1.60
N GLY A 196 3.36 25.13 -0.44
CA GLY A 196 2.96 25.59 0.89
C GLY A 196 2.13 24.61 1.72
N GLU A 197 1.80 23.40 1.21
CA GLU A 197 1.10 22.38 2.00
C GLU A 197 2.04 21.77 3.03
N GLN A 198 1.54 21.63 4.24
CA GLN A 198 2.33 21.23 5.41
C GLN A 198 2.11 19.76 5.79
N SER A 199 3.12 19.19 6.41
CA SER A 199 3.04 17.90 7.08
C SER A 199 3.77 17.94 8.41
N SER A 200 3.21 17.26 9.41
CA SER A 200 3.78 17.17 10.74
C SER A 200 3.73 15.75 11.27
N LYS A 201 4.79 15.31 11.93
CA LYS A 201 4.88 13.98 12.54
C LYS A 201 5.51 14.10 13.93
N VAL A 202 4.89 13.41 14.89
CA VAL A 202 5.47 13.16 16.21
C VAL A 202 5.47 11.66 16.42
N ALA A 203 6.63 11.09 16.75
CA ALA A 203 6.74 9.67 17.00
C ALA A 203 7.62 9.40 18.23
N ALA A 204 7.34 8.30 18.92
CA ALA A 204 8.10 7.87 20.08
C ALA A 204 8.18 6.34 20.13
N ASN A 205 9.33 5.82 20.53
CA ASN A 205 9.53 4.40 20.81
C ASN A 205 10.23 4.27 22.15
N GLY A 206 9.89 3.23 22.92
CA GLY A 206 10.57 2.94 24.20
C GLY A 206 10.56 1.47 24.52
N GLY A 207 11.71 0.98 24.98
CA GLY A 207 11.92 -0.36 25.48
C GLY A 207 11.83 -0.41 27.01
N PHE A 208 11.23 -1.47 27.52
CA PHE A 208 11.05 -1.72 28.96
C PHE A 208 11.36 -3.19 29.26
N ALA A 209 12.16 -3.43 30.28
CA ALA A 209 12.41 -4.79 30.73
C ALA A 209 11.18 -5.41 31.40
N LEU A 210 10.81 -6.60 30.99
CA LEU A 210 9.84 -7.45 31.68
C LEU A 210 10.56 -8.54 32.49
N GLY A 211 10.85 -8.25 33.74
CA GLY A 211 11.70 -9.11 34.57
C GLY A 211 13.15 -9.14 34.07
N GLU A 212 13.84 -10.29 34.27
CA GLU A 212 15.26 -10.45 33.89
C GLU A 212 15.43 -10.93 32.44
N ASN A 213 14.44 -11.55 31.83
CA ASN A 213 14.53 -12.22 30.54
C ASN A 213 13.36 -11.89 29.60
N GLY A 214 12.81 -10.69 29.71
CA GLY A 214 11.72 -10.26 28.87
C GLY A 214 11.82 -8.78 28.50
N PHE A 215 11.08 -8.42 27.47
CA PHE A 215 11.00 -7.06 26.95
C PHE A 215 9.55 -6.66 26.66
N LEU A 216 9.28 -5.40 26.76
CA LEU A 216 8.10 -4.73 26.18
C LEU A 216 8.62 -3.51 25.41
N ASN A 217 8.41 -3.48 24.13
CA ASN A 217 8.70 -2.33 23.29
C ASN A 217 7.38 -1.69 22.85
N VAL A 218 7.26 -0.36 23.01
CA VAL A 218 6.03 0.38 22.67
C VAL A 218 6.40 1.53 21.73
N SER A 219 5.62 1.68 20.69
CA SER A 219 5.78 2.71 19.66
C SER A 219 4.49 3.49 19.47
N PHE A 220 4.61 4.80 19.34
CA PHE A 220 3.53 5.71 19.03
C PHE A 220 3.93 6.63 17.87
N GLU A 221 3.00 6.91 16.97
CA GLU A 221 3.16 7.86 15.88
C GLU A 221 1.86 8.64 15.67
N SER A 222 1.99 9.96 15.53
CA SER A 222 0.89 10.86 15.17
C SER A 222 1.30 11.66 13.95
N VAL A 223 0.45 11.72 12.93
CA VAL A 223 0.69 12.43 11.68
C VAL A 223 -0.47 13.36 11.37
N ASP A 224 -0.15 14.50 10.74
CA ASP A 224 -1.11 15.46 10.24
C ASP A 224 -0.59 16.03 8.92
N ASN A 225 -1.37 15.91 7.85
CA ASN A 225 -0.97 16.30 6.51
C ASN A 225 -2.07 17.12 5.87
N ASP A 226 -1.72 18.27 5.32
CA ASP A 226 -2.62 19.11 4.53
C ASP A 226 -3.05 18.41 3.24
N ALA A 227 -4.22 18.79 2.74
CA ALA A 227 -4.62 18.41 1.39
C ALA A 227 -3.68 19.07 0.37
N LEU A 228 -3.28 18.30 -0.62
CA LEU A 228 -2.47 18.78 -1.74
C LEU A 228 -3.28 18.66 -3.03
N SER A 229 -3.23 19.68 -3.88
CA SER A 229 -3.83 19.63 -5.21
C SER A 229 -2.90 20.22 -6.26
N ARG A 230 -2.72 19.47 -7.35
CA ARG A 230 -2.02 19.91 -8.57
C ARG A 230 -2.99 19.98 -9.74
N GLY A 231 -4.20 20.49 -9.48
CA GLY A 231 -5.23 20.68 -10.51
C GLY A 231 -5.25 22.09 -11.08
N ILE A 232 -6.00 22.25 -12.16
CA ILE A 232 -6.26 23.54 -12.78
C ILE A 232 -7.70 23.98 -12.55
N GLN A 233 -7.95 25.28 -12.66
CA GLN A 233 -9.29 25.84 -12.58
C GLN A 233 -10.23 25.18 -13.58
N ARG A 234 -11.33 24.64 -13.12
CA ARG A 234 -12.36 24.07 -13.96
C ARG A 234 -13.02 25.12 -14.84
N PRO A 235 -13.11 24.95 -16.18
CA PRO A 235 -13.67 25.98 -17.08
C PRO A 235 -15.08 26.42 -16.72
N VAL A 236 -15.95 25.52 -16.26
CA VAL A 236 -17.31 25.86 -15.83
C VAL A 236 -17.30 26.76 -14.59
N GLY A 237 -16.40 26.53 -13.65
CA GLY A 237 -16.23 27.39 -12.46
C GLY A 237 -15.72 28.76 -12.85
N GLN A 238 -14.74 28.87 -13.74
CA GLN A 238 -14.25 30.13 -14.26
C GLN A 238 -15.38 30.91 -14.97
N GLY A 239 -16.20 30.19 -15.77
CA GLY A 239 -17.34 30.79 -16.44
C GLY A 239 -18.38 31.43 -15.47
N LEU A 240 -18.58 30.82 -14.29
CA LEU A 240 -19.44 31.37 -13.25
C LEU A 240 -18.83 32.63 -12.60
N ILE A 241 -17.52 32.63 -12.35
CA ILE A 241 -16.77 33.77 -11.84
C ILE A 241 -16.87 34.94 -12.82
N ASP A 242 -16.59 34.69 -14.10
CA ASP A 242 -16.63 35.69 -15.17
C ASP A 242 -18.03 36.28 -15.36
N ALA A 243 -19.06 35.45 -15.11
CA ALA A 243 -20.45 35.89 -15.11
C ALA A 243 -20.88 36.67 -13.83
N GLY A 244 -20.00 36.84 -12.84
CA GLY A 244 -20.25 37.57 -11.60
C GLY A 244 -21.10 36.80 -10.59
N VAL A 245 -21.16 35.48 -10.63
CA VAL A 245 -21.82 34.66 -9.60
C VAL A 245 -21.00 34.79 -8.29
N PRO A 246 -21.61 35.20 -7.18
CA PRO A 246 -20.88 35.40 -5.93
C PRO A 246 -20.56 34.06 -5.26
N ASN A 247 -19.46 34.03 -4.47
CA ASN A 247 -19.04 32.91 -3.63
C ASN A 247 -18.67 31.60 -4.40
N VAL A 248 -18.36 31.70 -5.69
CA VAL A 248 -17.86 30.56 -6.44
C VAL A 248 -16.50 30.18 -5.86
N GLY A 249 -16.35 28.91 -5.43
CA GLY A 249 -15.12 28.40 -4.81
C GLY A 249 -14.86 28.84 -3.38
N ALA A 250 -15.83 29.49 -2.71
CA ALA A 250 -15.67 29.91 -1.31
C ALA A 250 -15.47 28.75 -0.32
N ASP A 251 -15.78 27.51 -0.74
CA ASP A 251 -15.57 26.27 0.02
C ASP A 251 -14.24 25.58 -0.33
N SER A 252 -13.41 26.19 -1.20
CA SER A 252 -12.10 25.63 -1.55
C SER A 252 -11.11 25.81 -0.40
N PRO A 253 -10.35 24.78 -0.02
CA PRO A 253 -9.30 24.89 0.99
C PRO A 253 -8.00 25.48 0.43
N PHE A 254 -7.89 25.68 -0.89
CA PHE A 254 -6.63 26.02 -1.58
C PHE A 254 -6.45 27.53 -1.75
N GLY A 255 -7.18 28.35 -0.98
CA GLY A 255 -7.05 29.82 -1.00
C GLY A 255 -7.35 30.42 -2.38
N ASP A 256 -6.40 31.20 -2.91
CA ASP A 256 -6.48 31.80 -4.24
C ASP A 256 -6.17 30.87 -5.40
N ALA A 257 -5.76 29.62 -5.11
CA ALA A 257 -5.50 28.59 -6.12
C ALA A 257 -6.78 28.23 -6.89
N PRO A 258 -6.67 27.54 -8.04
CA PRO A 258 -7.83 27.03 -8.73
C PRO A 258 -8.75 26.28 -7.77
N PHE A 259 -10.01 26.62 -7.72
CA PHE A 259 -10.95 25.91 -6.87
C PHE A 259 -11.44 24.66 -7.60
N VAL A 260 -10.68 23.63 -7.46
CA VAL A 260 -10.89 22.31 -8.00
C VAL A 260 -10.84 21.33 -6.84
N GLN A 261 -11.24 20.12 -7.11
CA GLN A 261 -11.04 19.01 -6.18
C GLN A 261 -9.55 18.74 -5.94
N SER A 262 -9.27 17.87 -4.97
CA SER A 262 -7.91 17.39 -4.71
C SER A 262 -7.46 16.45 -5.83
N TRP A 263 -6.79 16.97 -6.84
CA TRP A 263 -5.96 16.16 -7.73
C TRP A 263 -4.57 16.03 -7.11
N GLY A 264 -4.46 15.15 -6.13
CA GLY A 264 -3.31 14.90 -5.29
C GLY A 264 -3.71 14.23 -3.98
N ARG A 265 -2.90 14.37 -2.95
CA ARG A 265 -3.16 13.76 -1.63
C ARG A 265 -4.37 14.38 -0.93
N PRO A 266 -5.18 13.56 -0.22
CA PRO A 266 -6.19 14.09 0.69
C PRO A 266 -5.54 14.75 1.91
N GLU A 267 -6.32 15.56 2.62
CA GLU A 267 -6.04 15.91 4.02
C GLU A 267 -6.13 14.63 4.85
N THR A 268 -5.12 14.33 5.66
CA THR A 268 -5.12 13.13 6.53
C THR A 268 -4.55 13.44 7.89
N SER A 269 -5.15 12.87 8.92
CA SER A 269 -4.59 12.85 10.27
C SER A 269 -4.74 11.46 10.87
N GLY A 270 -3.77 11.01 11.67
CA GLY A 270 -3.86 9.67 12.25
C GLY A 270 -2.92 9.44 13.42
N ASP A 271 -3.36 8.56 14.30
CA ASP A 271 -2.61 8.11 15.48
C ASP A 271 -2.41 6.60 15.40
N ARG A 272 -1.19 6.14 15.69
CA ARG A 272 -0.81 4.72 15.65
C ARG A 272 -0.09 4.35 16.94
N LEU A 273 -0.54 3.28 17.59
CA LEU A 273 0.08 2.72 18.78
C LEU A 273 0.37 1.24 18.54
N PHE A 274 1.63 0.83 18.66
CA PHE A 274 2.05 -0.55 18.50
C PHE A 274 2.89 -1.01 19.68
N PHE A 275 2.85 -2.32 19.95
CA PHE A 275 3.72 -2.94 20.93
C PHE A 275 4.28 -4.28 20.43
N ASN A 276 5.44 -4.64 20.98
CA ASN A 276 6.07 -5.95 20.83
C ASN A 276 6.59 -6.38 22.20
N ALA A 277 6.29 -7.60 22.61
CA ALA A 277 6.63 -8.12 23.92
C ALA A 277 7.06 -9.58 23.83
N GLY A 278 8.06 -9.94 24.62
CA GLY A 278 8.53 -11.30 24.76
C GLY A 278 9.02 -11.58 26.18
N MET A 279 8.87 -12.82 26.63
CA MET A 279 9.37 -13.27 27.91
C MET A 279 9.82 -14.72 27.82
N THR A 280 11.10 -14.97 28.05
CA THR A 280 11.70 -16.30 28.00
C THR A 280 11.86 -16.87 29.42
N ASP A 281 11.36 -18.06 29.68
CA ASP A 281 11.69 -18.81 30.90
C ASP A 281 13.13 -19.34 30.82
N PRO A 282 14.03 -18.89 31.68
CA PRO A 282 15.46 -19.26 31.63
C PRO A 282 15.71 -20.75 31.91
N ASN A 283 14.76 -21.47 32.50
CA ASN A 283 14.91 -22.88 32.82
C ASN A 283 14.51 -23.81 31.67
N SER A 284 13.48 -23.44 30.93
CA SER A 284 12.94 -24.23 29.84
C SER A 284 13.30 -23.72 28.46
N GLY A 285 13.74 -22.46 28.35
CA GLY A 285 13.94 -21.80 27.05
C GLY A 285 12.63 -21.48 26.31
N VAL A 286 11.48 -21.69 26.94
CA VAL A 286 10.17 -21.40 26.37
C VAL A 286 9.95 -19.90 26.42
N GLU A 287 9.57 -19.32 25.28
CA GLU A 287 9.23 -17.92 25.15
C GLU A 287 7.73 -17.75 24.95
N LEU A 288 7.11 -16.86 25.73
CA LEU A 288 5.80 -16.29 25.48
C LEU A 288 6.02 -14.95 24.77
N TYR A 289 5.33 -14.73 23.69
CA TYR A 289 5.39 -13.47 22.97
C TYR A 289 4.02 -12.93 22.61
N ALA A 290 3.94 -11.62 22.45
CA ALA A 290 2.77 -10.95 21.88
C ALA A 290 3.18 -9.69 21.15
N HIS A 291 2.51 -9.38 20.06
CA HIS A 291 2.62 -8.10 19.39
C HIS A 291 1.26 -7.65 18.86
N GLY A 292 1.12 -6.36 18.68
CA GLY A 292 -0.13 -5.83 18.15
C GLY A 292 -0.13 -4.32 18.11
N GLY A 293 -1.26 -3.77 17.67
CA GLY A 293 -1.42 -2.34 17.59
C GLY A 293 -2.86 -1.92 17.37
N TYR A 294 -3.05 -0.63 17.51
CA TYR A 294 -4.26 0.10 17.21
C TYR A 294 -3.91 1.36 16.43
N ALA A 295 -4.60 1.61 15.34
CA ALA A 295 -4.40 2.80 14.54
C ALA A 295 -5.74 3.40 14.12
N GLU A 296 -5.80 4.72 14.07
CA GLU A 296 -6.91 5.48 13.52
C GLU A 296 -6.35 6.44 12.45
N THR A 297 -7.06 6.58 11.36
CA THR A 297 -6.78 7.60 10.34
C THR A 297 -8.10 8.21 9.87
N ASP A 298 -8.18 9.51 9.97
CA ASP A 298 -9.23 10.32 9.36
C ASP A 298 -8.66 10.98 8.10
N GLY A 299 -9.42 10.98 7.02
CA GLY A 299 -9.01 11.64 5.78
C GLY A 299 -10.17 12.35 5.11
N ARG A 300 -9.84 13.39 4.33
CA ARG A 300 -10.82 14.14 3.53
C ARG A 300 -10.36 14.24 2.10
N TYR A 301 -11.05 13.53 1.20
CA TYR A 301 -10.87 13.63 -0.23
C TYR A 301 -11.94 14.55 -0.85
N ARG A 302 -11.54 15.51 -1.68
CA ARG A 302 -12.46 16.44 -2.35
C ARG A 302 -12.72 15.95 -3.76
N PHE A 303 -13.99 15.67 -4.07
CA PHE A 303 -14.42 15.34 -5.42
C PHE A 303 -14.32 16.57 -6.34
N PHE A 304 -14.49 16.39 -7.62
CA PHE A 304 -14.52 17.51 -8.55
C PHE A 304 -15.73 18.42 -8.29
N TYR A 305 -15.50 19.72 -8.48
CA TYR A 305 -16.50 20.77 -8.30
C TYR A 305 -17.78 20.52 -9.10
N ARG A 306 -18.92 20.70 -8.50
CA ARG A 306 -20.24 20.66 -9.10
C ARG A 306 -20.68 22.07 -9.40
N ALA A 307 -20.82 22.41 -10.69
CA ALA A 307 -21.33 23.72 -11.09
C ALA A 307 -22.80 23.89 -10.67
N GLY A 308 -23.17 25.09 -10.34
CA GLY A 308 -24.57 25.41 -10.13
C GLY A 308 -25.38 25.29 -11.42
N TYR A 309 -26.62 24.82 -11.31
CA TYR A 309 -27.56 24.76 -12.42
C TYR A 309 -28.63 25.84 -12.26
N ASP A 310 -28.94 26.55 -13.32
CA ASP A 310 -30.07 27.49 -13.36
C ASP A 310 -31.27 26.84 -14.03
N SER A 311 -32.43 26.81 -13.35
CA SER A 311 -33.68 26.23 -13.88
C SER A 311 -34.10 26.89 -15.21
N ASP A 312 -33.63 28.09 -15.46
CA ASP A 312 -33.92 28.81 -16.69
C ASP A 312 -33.19 28.26 -17.91
N CYS A 313 -32.22 27.39 -17.72
CA CYS A 313 -31.53 26.70 -18.80
C CYS A 313 -32.43 25.81 -19.63
N SER A 314 -33.44 25.20 -19.04
CA SER A 314 -34.43 24.36 -19.74
C SER A 314 -35.37 25.18 -20.66
N THR A 315 -35.48 26.47 -20.41
CA THR A 315 -36.31 27.41 -21.17
C THR A 315 -35.51 28.30 -22.14
N GLY A 316 -34.18 28.14 -22.16
CA GLY A 316 -33.27 28.93 -23.00
C GLY A 316 -33.15 30.40 -22.58
N HIS A 317 -33.56 30.77 -21.36
CA HIS A 317 -33.54 32.15 -20.85
C HIS A 317 -32.33 32.48 -19.95
N SER A 318 -31.48 31.48 -19.61
CA SER A 318 -30.31 31.77 -18.81
C SER A 318 -29.29 32.60 -19.60
N THR A 319 -28.89 33.72 -19.05
CA THR A 319 -27.83 34.56 -19.58
C THR A 319 -26.42 34.05 -19.24
N ILE A 320 -26.33 33.04 -18.39
CA ILE A 320 -25.08 32.45 -17.92
C ILE A 320 -24.92 31.05 -18.54
N ALA A 321 -24.27 30.97 -19.70
CA ALA A 321 -24.06 29.72 -20.41
C ALA A 321 -23.40 28.64 -19.54
N ALA A 322 -22.51 29.03 -18.61
CA ALA A 322 -21.81 28.10 -17.71
C ALA A 322 -22.77 27.39 -16.73
N LEU A 323 -23.91 27.97 -16.38
CA LEU A 323 -24.92 27.33 -15.52
C LEU A 323 -25.74 26.28 -16.26
N CYS A 324 -25.61 26.19 -17.57
CA CYS A 324 -26.38 25.27 -18.42
C CYS A 324 -25.54 24.14 -18.99
N GLN A 325 -24.30 24.00 -18.56
CA GLN A 325 -23.38 22.97 -19.11
C GLN A 325 -23.44 21.62 -18.39
N GLU A 326 -23.99 21.56 -17.19
CA GLU A 326 -24.03 20.32 -16.39
C GLU A 326 -25.45 20.01 -15.91
N ASP A 327 -25.87 18.78 -16.08
CA ASP A 327 -27.14 18.23 -15.59
C ASP A 327 -27.12 17.91 -14.08
N ASN A 328 -26.33 18.64 -13.31
CA ASN A 328 -26.32 18.45 -11.88
C ASN A 328 -27.48 19.23 -11.26
N TRP A 329 -28.43 18.49 -10.69
CA TRP A 329 -29.47 19.13 -9.91
C TRP A 329 -28.85 19.84 -8.71
N VAL A 330 -28.94 21.15 -8.70
CA VAL A 330 -28.51 21.97 -7.59
C VAL A 330 -29.69 22.84 -7.18
N PRO A 331 -30.08 22.87 -5.89
CA PRO A 331 -31.09 23.78 -5.43
C PRO A 331 -30.76 25.22 -5.87
N GLY A 332 -31.76 25.99 -6.26
CA GLY A 332 -31.55 27.36 -6.71
C GLY A 332 -30.79 28.28 -5.73
N THR A 333 -30.60 27.83 -4.49
CA THR A 333 -29.76 28.46 -3.45
C THR A 333 -28.26 28.18 -3.61
N LEU A 334 -27.86 27.24 -4.43
CA LEU A 334 -26.43 26.86 -4.67
C LEU A 334 -25.97 27.25 -6.08
N ARG A 335 -26.34 28.45 -6.56
CA ARG A 335 -25.93 28.92 -7.90
C ARG A 335 -24.40 28.97 -8.07
N GLN A 336 -23.67 29.20 -6.98
CA GLN A 336 -22.21 29.18 -6.94
C GLN A 336 -21.61 27.78 -7.09
N GLY A 337 -22.43 26.72 -7.11
CA GLY A 337 -21.94 25.35 -7.07
C GLY A 337 -21.37 24.94 -5.70
N TYR A 338 -20.69 23.79 -5.67
CA TYR A 338 -20.08 23.24 -4.45
C TYR A 338 -19.08 22.13 -4.78
N THR A 339 -18.21 21.80 -3.85
CA THR A 339 -17.31 20.66 -3.94
C THR A 339 -17.69 19.62 -2.88
N PRO A 340 -18.17 18.42 -3.26
CA PRO A 340 -18.41 17.34 -2.30
C PRO A 340 -17.12 16.86 -1.66
N TYR A 341 -17.17 16.52 -0.37
CA TYR A 341 -16.06 15.94 0.39
C TYR A 341 -16.41 14.52 0.80
N LEU A 342 -15.56 13.58 0.45
CA LEU A 342 -15.60 12.24 1.00
C LEU A 342 -14.65 12.18 2.18
N ASP A 343 -15.20 12.05 3.37
CA ASP A 343 -14.42 11.78 4.57
C ASP A 343 -14.38 10.28 4.78
N GLY A 344 -13.18 9.75 5.00
CA GLY A 344 -12.94 8.36 5.37
C GLY A 344 -12.42 8.30 6.80
N ALA A 345 -13.13 7.55 7.65
CA ALA A 345 -12.65 7.21 8.98
C ALA A 345 -12.22 5.75 8.96
N GLN A 346 -10.95 5.48 9.18
CA GLN A 346 -10.37 4.15 9.19
C GLN A 346 -9.88 3.81 10.59
N THR A 347 -10.22 2.61 11.05
CA THR A 347 -9.70 2.04 12.31
C THR A 347 -9.06 0.69 11.99
N ASP A 348 -7.90 0.45 12.56
CA ASP A 348 -7.15 -0.79 12.38
C ASP A 348 -6.71 -1.34 13.73
N MET A 349 -6.89 -2.63 13.94
CA MET A 349 -6.49 -3.31 15.17
C MET A 349 -5.87 -4.66 14.87
N THR A 350 -4.78 -4.99 15.54
CA THR A 350 -4.16 -6.31 15.47
C THR A 350 -3.65 -6.75 16.82
N LEU A 351 -3.77 -8.04 17.09
CA LEU A 351 -3.19 -8.68 18.25
C LEU A 351 -2.80 -10.12 17.90
N VAL A 352 -1.54 -10.45 18.11
CA VAL A 352 -1.00 -11.80 17.96
C VAL A 352 -0.36 -12.18 19.28
N GLY A 353 -0.62 -13.41 19.73
CA GLY A 353 0.04 -14.00 20.90
C GLY A 353 0.48 -15.41 20.59
N GLY A 354 1.61 -15.82 21.14
CA GLY A 354 2.13 -17.16 20.89
C GLY A 354 3.12 -17.66 21.94
N ILE A 355 3.47 -18.91 21.74
CA ILE A 355 4.44 -19.62 22.54
C ILE A 355 5.41 -20.35 21.59
N ARG A 356 6.70 -20.14 21.78
CA ARG A 356 7.73 -20.85 21.03
C ARG A 356 8.82 -21.42 21.94
N GLY A 357 9.48 -22.45 21.45
CA GLY A 357 10.52 -23.11 22.23
C GLY A 357 11.07 -24.35 21.54
N GLU A 358 11.88 -25.10 22.26
CA GLU A 358 12.46 -26.36 21.79
C GLU A 358 12.01 -27.52 22.69
N MET A 359 11.58 -28.60 22.06
CA MET A 359 11.25 -29.85 22.74
C MET A 359 12.52 -30.63 23.09
N ALA A 360 12.46 -31.54 24.07
CA ALA A 360 13.58 -32.41 24.42
C ALA A 360 14.11 -33.27 23.26
N SER A 361 13.37 -33.40 22.18
CA SER A 361 13.77 -34.09 20.94
C SER A 361 14.63 -33.22 20.02
N GLY A 362 14.91 -31.95 20.34
CA GLY A 362 15.56 -30.97 19.47
C GLY A 362 14.64 -30.44 18.38
N MET A 363 13.33 -30.63 18.49
CA MET A 363 12.33 -30.04 17.60
C MET A 363 11.86 -28.70 18.17
N THR A 364 12.00 -27.65 17.42
CA THR A 364 11.43 -26.34 17.78
C THR A 364 9.96 -26.27 17.39
N TYR A 365 9.23 -25.44 18.11
CA TYR A 365 7.83 -25.16 17.82
C TYR A 365 7.51 -23.68 18.02
N ASP A 366 6.58 -23.19 17.22
CA ASP A 366 5.95 -21.88 17.37
C ASP A 366 4.43 -22.04 17.17
N ILE A 367 3.66 -21.78 18.20
CA ILE A 367 2.20 -21.89 18.18
C ILE A 367 1.62 -20.52 18.50
N SER A 368 0.80 -19.98 17.60
CA SER A 368 0.24 -18.65 17.76
C SER A 368 -1.22 -18.55 17.36
N LEU A 369 -1.89 -17.56 17.95
CA LEU A 369 -3.22 -17.12 17.58
C LEU A 369 -3.18 -15.60 17.36
N GLY A 370 -3.70 -15.16 16.21
CA GLY A 370 -3.81 -13.77 15.86
C GLY A 370 -5.25 -13.38 15.51
N ARG A 371 -5.60 -12.13 15.77
CA ARG A 371 -6.81 -11.48 15.27
C ARG A 371 -6.43 -10.11 14.75
N GLY A 372 -6.91 -9.78 13.54
CA GLY A 372 -6.80 -8.46 12.95
C GLY A 372 -8.15 -7.99 12.44
N ALA A 373 -8.39 -6.69 12.50
CA ALA A 373 -9.59 -6.05 11.98
C ALA A 373 -9.25 -4.67 11.41
N ASN A 374 -9.85 -4.36 10.27
CA ASN A 374 -9.78 -3.05 9.65
C ASN A 374 -11.20 -2.60 9.30
N GLU A 375 -11.55 -1.38 9.68
CA GLU A 375 -12.86 -0.78 9.45
C GLU A 375 -12.69 0.50 8.64
N LEU A 376 -13.55 0.71 7.65
CA LEU A 376 -13.61 1.93 6.86
C LEU A 376 -15.05 2.42 6.82
N ARG A 377 -15.26 3.69 7.21
CA ARG A 377 -16.55 4.39 7.16
C ARG A 377 -16.46 5.61 6.28
N TYR A 378 -17.49 5.85 5.49
CA TYR A 378 -17.59 6.98 4.57
C TYR A 378 -18.65 7.96 5.01
N LEU A 379 -18.25 9.23 5.09
CA LEU A 379 -19.15 10.37 5.25
C LEU A 379 -19.01 11.26 4.02
N LEU A 380 -20.09 11.55 3.33
CA LEU A 380 -20.09 12.44 2.19
C LEU A 380 -20.65 13.80 2.61
N ASN A 381 -19.79 14.78 2.70
CA ASN A 381 -20.11 16.10 3.22
C ASN A 381 -20.14 17.14 2.10
N ASN A 382 -20.80 18.29 2.37
CA ASN A 382 -20.94 19.41 1.44
C ASN A 382 -21.50 19.00 0.06
N THR A 383 -22.42 18.05 0.03
CA THR A 383 -23.03 17.53 -1.20
C THR A 383 -24.52 17.84 -1.31
N THR A 384 -25.20 17.22 -2.25
CA THR A 384 -26.65 17.23 -2.40
C THR A 384 -27.17 15.84 -2.70
N ALA A 385 -28.46 15.64 -2.46
CA ALA A 385 -29.17 14.40 -2.80
C ALA A 385 -30.38 14.77 -3.66
N PRO A 386 -30.26 14.74 -5.00
CA PRO A 386 -31.27 15.24 -5.92
C PRO A 386 -32.67 14.68 -5.71
N ASN A 387 -32.81 13.40 -5.37
CA ASN A 387 -34.11 12.76 -5.16
C ASN A 387 -34.79 13.15 -3.83
N GLN A 388 -34.04 13.75 -2.89
CA GLN A 388 -34.61 14.22 -1.63
C GLN A 388 -35.39 15.54 -1.78
N GLY A 389 -34.98 16.37 -2.76
CA GLY A 389 -35.56 17.68 -2.98
C GLY A 389 -35.24 18.66 -1.89
N VAL A 390 -35.99 19.76 -1.86
CA VAL A 390 -35.84 20.87 -0.91
C VAL A 390 -37.08 20.92 -0.02
N ALA A 391 -36.89 21.01 1.30
CA ALA A 391 -37.97 21.18 2.25
C ALA A 391 -38.74 22.49 2.04
N ALA A 392 -39.97 22.60 2.60
CA ALA A 392 -40.83 23.75 2.43
C ALA A 392 -40.22 25.06 2.95
N ASP A 393 -39.30 25.01 3.90
CA ASP A 393 -38.53 26.12 4.43
C ASP A 393 -37.26 26.46 3.62
N GLY A 394 -37.00 25.74 2.54
CA GLY A 394 -35.83 25.92 1.68
C GLY A 394 -34.60 25.17 2.15
N SER A 395 -34.65 24.40 3.25
CA SER A 395 -33.55 23.59 3.74
C SER A 395 -33.43 22.26 2.98
N PHE A 396 -32.22 21.70 2.94
CA PHE A 396 -31.94 20.37 2.41
C PHE A 396 -30.69 19.83 3.08
N GLN A 397 -30.59 18.50 3.15
CA GLN A 397 -29.45 17.82 3.76
C GLN A 397 -28.21 17.92 2.85
N ARG A 398 -27.05 18.14 3.47
CA ARG A 398 -25.77 18.33 2.79
C ARG A 398 -24.71 17.28 3.19
N ASP A 399 -24.90 16.61 4.31
CA ASP A 399 -23.94 15.69 4.91
C ASP A 399 -24.63 14.35 5.13
N PHE A 400 -24.01 13.26 4.68
CA PHE A 400 -24.62 11.93 4.61
C PHE A 400 -23.67 10.84 5.08
N ASP A 401 -24.18 9.89 5.87
CA ASP A 401 -23.50 8.65 6.16
C ASP A 401 -23.74 7.64 5.00
N LEU A 402 -22.67 7.23 4.35
CA LEU A 402 -22.73 6.31 3.22
C LEU A 402 -22.57 4.84 3.63
N GLY A 403 -22.29 4.57 4.91
CA GLY A 403 -21.89 3.24 5.39
C GLY A 403 -20.43 2.96 5.15
N GLY A 404 -20.07 1.69 4.94
CA GLY A 404 -18.67 1.32 4.76
C GLY A 404 -18.44 -0.18 4.75
N TYR A 405 -17.23 -0.57 5.10
CA TYR A 405 -16.76 -1.95 5.05
C TYR A 405 -15.94 -2.30 6.28
N ASP A 406 -16.01 -3.57 6.70
CA ASP A 406 -15.13 -4.14 7.72
C ASP A 406 -14.47 -5.40 7.16
N GLN A 407 -13.22 -5.60 7.49
CA GLN A 407 -12.46 -6.82 7.27
C GLN A 407 -11.95 -7.34 8.61
N GLU A 408 -12.22 -8.60 8.92
CA GLU A 408 -11.73 -9.28 10.11
C GLU A 408 -11.05 -10.59 9.72
N GLU A 409 -9.93 -10.90 10.35
CA GLU A 409 -9.21 -12.16 10.16
C GLU A 409 -8.78 -12.75 11.50
N ILE A 410 -8.95 -14.06 11.66
CA ILE A 410 -8.43 -14.83 12.77
C ILE A 410 -7.51 -15.90 12.21
N ASN A 411 -6.27 -15.95 12.69
CA ASN A 411 -5.24 -16.87 12.23
C ASN A 411 -4.72 -17.70 13.39
N PHE A 412 -4.73 -19.02 13.24
CA PHE A 412 -4.04 -19.95 14.12
C PHE A 412 -2.91 -20.64 13.33
N ASN A 413 -1.70 -20.64 13.88
CA ASN A 413 -0.54 -21.30 13.31
C ASN A 413 0.11 -22.23 14.33
N ALA A 414 0.58 -23.38 13.86
CA ALA A 414 1.40 -24.30 14.62
C ALA A 414 2.54 -24.79 13.71
N ASP A 415 3.71 -24.24 13.91
CA ASP A 415 4.91 -24.48 13.10
C ASP A 415 5.92 -25.30 13.90
N PHE A 416 6.53 -26.28 13.25
CA PHE A 416 7.53 -27.17 13.83
C PHE A 416 8.73 -27.26 12.90
N SER A 417 9.95 -27.26 13.46
CA SER A 417 11.18 -27.44 12.69
C SER A 417 12.17 -28.29 13.45
N LYS A 418 12.92 -29.09 12.71
CA LYS A 418 13.94 -30.01 13.29
C LYS A 418 15.10 -30.24 12.35
N ALA A 419 16.31 -30.03 12.88
CA ALA A 419 17.51 -30.46 12.22
C ALA A 419 17.58 -32.01 12.24
N ILE A 420 17.85 -32.60 11.08
CA ILE A 420 18.02 -34.04 10.87
C ILE A 420 19.47 -34.29 10.42
N GLY A 421 20.31 -34.76 11.34
CA GLY A 421 21.74 -34.82 11.10
C GLY A 421 22.38 -33.44 11.10
N SER A 422 23.45 -33.26 10.34
CA SER A 422 24.17 -32.01 10.17
C SER A 422 23.75 -31.25 8.92
N ASP A 423 23.08 -31.91 8.01
CA ASP A 423 22.91 -31.55 6.60
C ASP A 423 21.44 -31.34 6.18
N MET A 424 20.48 -31.66 7.03
CA MET A 424 19.08 -31.46 6.70
C MET A 424 18.33 -30.69 7.80
N ASN A 425 17.32 -29.90 7.38
CA ASN A 425 16.31 -29.35 8.26
C ASN A 425 14.92 -29.65 7.70
N PHE A 426 14.07 -30.22 8.50
CA PHE A 426 12.69 -30.50 8.14
C PHE A 426 11.73 -29.65 8.96
N ALA A 427 10.90 -28.90 8.28
CA ALA A 427 9.85 -28.09 8.90
C ALA A 427 8.48 -28.56 8.41
N MET A 428 7.46 -28.39 9.26
CA MET A 428 6.06 -28.68 8.95
C MET A 428 5.16 -27.81 9.78
N GLY A 429 3.95 -27.57 9.30
CA GLY A 429 2.99 -26.77 10.05
C GLY A 429 1.54 -27.00 9.67
N LEU A 430 0.70 -26.47 10.53
CA LEU A 430 -0.75 -26.42 10.41
C LEU A 430 -1.18 -24.96 10.54
N GLU A 431 -2.06 -24.51 9.65
CA GLU A 431 -2.70 -23.21 9.72
C GLU A 431 -4.23 -23.39 9.66
N TRP A 432 -4.93 -22.59 10.44
CA TRP A 432 -6.36 -22.35 10.27
C TRP A 432 -6.59 -20.85 10.24
N ARG A 433 -7.40 -20.38 9.29
CA ARG A 433 -7.74 -18.97 9.14
C ARG A 433 -9.23 -18.82 8.87
N GLU A 434 -9.84 -17.83 9.50
CA GLU A 434 -11.18 -17.34 9.20
C GLU A 434 -11.09 -15.89 8.74
N GLU A 435 -11.75 -15.56 7.64
CA GLU A 435 -11.84 -14.23 7.09
C GLU A 435 -13.31 -13.83 7.00
N THR A 436 -13.63 -12.62 7.45
CA THR A 436 -14.98 -12.07 7.38
C THR A 436 -14.94 -10.68 6.79
N PHE A 437 -15.64 -10.48 5.68
CA PHE A 437 -15.91 -9.18 5.08
C PHE A 437 -17.33 -8.75 5.37
N THR A 438 -17.50 -7.54 5.93
CA THR A 438 -18.81 -7.00 6.27
C THR A 438 -19.07 -5.73 5.46
N THR A 439 -20.24 -5.68 4.83
CA THR A 439 -20.74 -4.48 4.16
C THR A 439 -21.75 -3.80 5.08
N VAL A 440 -21.49 -2.56 5.49
CA VAL A 440 -22.29 -1.77 6.41
C VAL A 440 -23.14 -0.77 5.63
N PRO A 441 -24.49 -0.78 5.74
CA PRO A 441 -25.35 0.12 5.00
C PRO A 441 -25.25 1.55 5.54
N GLY A 442 -25.40 2.53 4.65
CA GLY A 442 -25.51 3.91 5.04
C GLY A 442 -26.94 4.34 5.42
N GLU A 443 -27.10 5.62 5.64
CA GLU A 443 -28.40 6.17 6.03
C GLU A 443 -29.43 6.16 4.88
N ILE A 444 -30.69 6.04 5.22
CA ILE A 444 -31.81 5.97 4.26
C ILE A 444 -31.89 7.23 3.38
N ALA A 445 -31.53 8.38 3.93
CA ALA A 445 -31.52 9.64 3.21
C ALA A 445 -30.51 9.64 2.05
N ALA A 446 -29.31 9.10 2.27
CA ALA A 446 -28.30 8.92 1.23
C ALA A 446 -28.75 7.92 0.15
N ILE A 447 -29.31 6.79 0.56
CA ILE A 447 -29.73 5.70 -0.31
C ILE A 447 -30.85 6.16 -1.24
N ASN A 448 -31.91 6.79 -0.71
CA ASN A 448 -33.05 7.25 -1.48
C ASN A 448 -32.79 8.57 -2.21
N GLY A 449 -31.87 9.36 -1.70
CA GLY A 449 -31.56 10.69 -2.20
C GLY A 449 -30.69 10.70 -3.44
N ASN A 450 -29.96 9.66 -3.73
CA ASN A 450 -28.95 9.57 -4.79
C ASN A 450 -27.91 10.68 -4.64
N THR A 451 -27.04 10.55 -3.66
CA THR A 451 -26.05 11.57 -3.29
C THR A 451 -25.05 11.85 -4.43
N SER A 452 -24.77 13.14 -4.67
CA SER A 452 -23.81 13.57 -5.69
C SER A 452 -22.38 13.40 -5.20
N GLY A 453 -21.66 12.44 -5.76
CA GLY A 453 -20.27 12.11 -5.41
C GLY A 453 -20.08 10.60 -5.33
N MET A 454 -20.58 10.00 -4.29
CA MET A 454 -20.53 8.55 -4.07
C MET A 454 -21.90 8.06 -3.60
N SER A 455 -22.32 6.90 -4.07
CA SER A 455 -23.58 6.27 -3.63
C SER A 455 -23.39 5.53 -2.31
N SER A 456 -24.45 5.53 -1.51
CA SER A 456 -24.48 4.81 -0.24
C SER A 456 -24.61 3.29 -0.43
N VAL A 457 -24.00 2.52 0.45
CA VAL A 457 -24.23 1.07 0.56
C VAL A 457 -25.70 0.82 0.90
N LYS A 458 -26.36 -0.04 0.10
CA LYS A 458 -27.78 -0.34 0.27
C LYS A 458 -28.00 -1.47 1.26
N PRO A 459 -29.09 -1.49 2.04
CA PRO A 459 -29.42 -2.60 2.95
C PRO A 459 -29.51 -3.97 2.25
N ALA A 460 -29.87 -4.00 0.98
CA ALA A 460 -29.92 -5.23 0.18
C ALA A 460 -28.51 -5.83 -0.09
N ASP A 461 -27.48 -5.00 -0.04
CA ASP A 461 -26.09 -5.38 -0.26
C ASP A 461 -25.33 -5.57 1.05
N ALA A 462 -25.94 -5.21 2.18
CA ALA A 462 -25.37 -5.33 3.50
C ALA A 462 -25.29 -6.78 3.99
N GLY A 463 -24.30 -7.10 4.81
CA GLY A 463 -24.15 -8.41 5.43
C GLY A 463 -22.71 -8.73 5.77
N ALA A 464 -22.52 -9.75 6.57
CA ALA A 464 -21.22 -10.33 6.89
C ALA A 464 -21.05 -11.63 6.08
N PHE A 465 -19.89 -11.79 5.45
CA PHE A 465 -19.56 -12.89 4.56
C PHE A 465 -18.25 -13.50 5.01
N SER A 466 -18.30 -14.73 5.51
CA SER A 466 -17.15 -15.40 6.10
C SER A 466 -16.75 -16.60 5.25
N ARG A 467 -15.45 -16.91 5.28
CA ARG A 467 -14.89 -18.18 4.85
C ARG A 467 -13.84 -18.62 5.85
N ASP A 468 -13.54 -19.90 5.86
CA ASP A 468 -12.43 -20.48 6.59
C ASP A 468 -11.59 -21.37 5.67
N ASN A 469 -10.33 -21.56 6.06
CA ASN A 469 -9.46 -22.54 5.43
C ASN A 469 -8.59 -23.25 6.45
N VAL A 470 -8.19 -24.46 6.08
CA VAL A 470 -7.18 -25.25 6.78
C VAL A 470 -6.05 -25.54 5.84
N ALA A 471 -4.81 -25.36 6.29
CA ALA A 471 -3.63 -25.63 5.52
C ALA A 471 -2.65 -26.51 6.27
N VAL A 472 -1.93 -27.37 5.53
CA VAL A 472 -0.79 -28.12 6.02
C VAL A 472 0.37 -27.96 5.05
N TYR A 473 1.59 -27.83 5.59
CA TYR A 473 2.79 -27.73 4.77
C TYR A 473 3.92 -28.58 5.31
N ALA A 474 4.89 -28.87 4.43
CA ALA A 474 6.17 -29.44 4.76
C ALA A 474 7.26 -28.78 3.93
N ASP A 475 8.41 -28.50 4.54
CA ASP A 475 9.59 -27.90 3.93
C ASP A 475 10.82 -28.69 4.34
N LEU A 476 11.66 -29.06 3.38
CA LEU A 476 12.92 -29.77 3.59
C LEU A 476 14.06 -28.96 2.97
N GLU A 477 14.96 -28.52 3.79
CA GLU A 477 16.26 -27.99 3.37
C GLU A 477 17.31 -29.10 3.51
N HIS A 478 18.16 -29.23 2.49
CA HIS A 478 19.18 -30.27 2.42
C HIS A 478 20.48 -29.72 1.85
N ASP A 479 21.49 -29.65 2.68
CA ASP A 479 22.87 -29.39 2.29
C ASP A 479 23.40 -30.66 1.63
N ILE A 480 23.24 -30.78 0.29
CA ILE A 480 23.69 -31.98 -0.47
C ILE A 480 25.22 -32.08 -0.44
N SER A 481 25.89 -30.96 -0.39
CA SER A 481 27.31 -30.81 -0.15
C SER A 481 27.59 -29.49 0.53
N ASP A 482 28.83 -29.22 0.90
CA ASP A 482 29.25 -27.94 1.48
C ASP A 482 28.93 -26.76 0.54
N ASP A 483 28.87 -27.00 -0.77
CA ASP A 483 28.61 -25.97 -1.79
C ASP A 483 27.17 -25.95 -2.32
N LEU A 484 26.36 -26.98 -2.09
CA LEU A 484 25.03 -27.13 -2.69
C LEU A 484 23.95 -27.33 -1.64
N LEU A 485 23.12 -26.31 -1.47
CA LEU A 485 21.89 -26.35 -0.69
C LEU A 485 20.68 -26.47 -1.63
N MET A 486 19.78 -27.41 -1.32
CA MET A 486 18.48 -27.57 -1.98
C MET A 486 17.35 -27.43 -0.98
N GLN A 487 16.24 -26.83 -1.43
CA GLN A 487 15.02 -26.68 -0.65
C GLN A 487 13.82 -27.22 -1.43
N TYR A 488 12.94 -27.92 -0.73
CA TYR A 488 11.73 -28.52 -1.27
C TYR A 488 10.57 -28.19 -0.33
N ALA A 489 9.54 -27.52 -0.82
CA ALA A 489 8.37 -27.23 -0.04
C ALA A 489 7.09 -27.70 -0.75
N VAL A 490 6.13 -28.15 0.03
CA VAL A 490 4.79 -28.50 -0.43
C VAL A 490 3.76 -28.00 0.57
N ARG A 491 2.62 -27.51 0.06
CA ARG A 491 1.51 -27.03 0.86
C ARG A 491 0.19 -27.45 0.23
N TYR A 492 -0.74 -27.88 1.06
CA TYR A 492 -2.12 -28.15 0.70
C TYR A 492 -3.04 -27.29 1.54
N GLU A 493 -4.00 -26.65 0.91
CA GLU A 493 -5.02 -25.82 1.57
C GLU A 493 -6.41 -26.23 1.09
N ASP A 494 -7.38 -26.22 1.99
CA ASP A 494 -8.80 -26.47 1.71
C ASP A 494 -9.62 -25.30 2.23
N PHE A 495 -10.36 -24.66 1.34
CA PHE A 495 -11.17 -23.47 1.58
C PHE A 495 -12.65 -23.81 1.52
N SER A 496 -13.44 -23.24 2.43
CA SER A 496 -14.86 -23.54 2.57
C SER A 496 -15.74 -23.04 1.41
N ASP A 497 -15.23 -22.14 0.57
CA ASP A 497 -15.99 -21.45 -0.49
C ASP A 497 -15.67 -21.93 -1.90
N PHE A 498 -14.43 -22.14 -2.29
CA PHE A 498 -14.04 -22.46 -3.67
C PHE A 498 -13.33 -23.81 -3.85
N GLY A 499 -12.90 -24.48 -2.77
CA GLY A 499 -12.25 -25.78 -2.83
C GLY A 499 -10.79 -25.78 -2.35
N SER A 500 -9.98 -26.70 -2.88
CA SER A 500 -8.64 -26.95 -2.37
C SER A 500 -7.56 -26.70 -3.40
N THR A 501 -6.39 -26.27 -2.94
CA THR A 501 -5.19 -26.03 -3.76
C THR A 501 -4.00 -26.84 -3.22
N ALA A 502 -3.05 -27.14 -4.12
CA ALA A 502 -1.78 -27.78 -3.76
C ALA A 502 -0.63 -27.07 -4.46
N ASN A 503 0.33 -26.59 -3.69
CA ASN A 503 1.45 -25.80 -4.17
C ASN A 503 2.78 -26.42 -3.79
N GLY A 504 3.77 -26.27 -4.68
CA GLY A 504 5.10 -26.80 -4.49
C GLY A 504 6.19 -25.81 -4.85
N LYS A 505 7.37 -25.98 -4.24
CA LYS A 505 8.57 -25.20 -4.52
C LYS A 505 9.79 -26.09 -4.50
N VAL A 506 10.67 -25.87 -5.46
CA VAL A 506 12.04 -26.38 -5.46
C VAL A 506 12.96 -25.18 -5.64
N ALA A 507 13.89 -24.97 -4.74
CA ALA A 507 14.90 -23.93 -4.83
C ALA A 507 16.28 -24.51 -4.54
N GLY A 508 17.31 -23.87 -5.05
CA GLY A 508 18.67 -24.30 -4.83
C GLY A 508 19.66 -23.13 -4.87
N ARG A 509 20.74 -23.29 -4.10
CA ARG A 509 21.89 -22.40 -4.07
C ARG A 509 23.16 -23.23 -4.25
N TYR A 510 24.01 -22.77 -5.16
CA TYR A 510 25.31 -23.40 -5.42
C TYR A 510 26.44 -22.37 -5.30
N THR A 511 27.34 -22.59 -4.37
CA THR A 511 28.57 -21.80 -4.18
C THR A 511 29.61 -22.27 -5.19
N VAL A 512 29.85 -21.45 -6.21
CA VAL A 512 30.79 -21.75 -7.31
C VAL A 512 32.21 -21.46 -6.87
N SER A 513 32.39 -20.43 -6.07
CA SER A 513 33.67 -20.01 -5.47
C SER A 513 33.39 -19.17 -4.23
N ASP A 514 34.42 -18.82 -3.46
CA ASP A 514 34.31 -17.95 -2.29
C ASP A 514 33.63 -16.60 -2.57
N SER A 515 33.66 -16.15 -3.82
CA SER A 515 33.07 -14.87 -4.24
C SER A 515 31.85 -14.99 -5.16
N LEU A 516 31.40 -16.18 -5.55
CA LEU A 516 30.30 -16.36 -6.52
C LEU A 516 29.35 -17.46 -6.07
N THR A 517 28.11 -17.10 -5.87
CA THR A 517 27.01 -18.01 -5.57
C THR A 517 25.92 -17.86 -6.62
N ILE A 518 25.41 -18.96 -7.14
CA ILE A 518 24.26 -19.04 -8.06
C ILE A 518 23.08 -19.60 -7.30
N ARG A 519 21.89 -19.05 -7.56
CA ARG A 519 20.63 -19.49 -6.96
C ARG A 519 19.52 -19.57 -7.99
N GLY A 520 18.50 -20.38 -7.73
CA GLY A 520 17.33 -20.43 -8.58
C GLY A 520 16.19 -21.18 -7.94
N SER A 521 14.98 -20.87 -8.37
CA SER A 521 13.77 -21.51 -7.88
C SER A 521 12.75 -21.76 -8.98
N MET A 522 11.88 -22.72 -8.73
CA MET A 522 10.64 -22.96 -9.45
C MET A 522 9.55 -23.24 -8.41
N SER A 523 8.44 -22.51 -8.50
CA SER A 523 7.32 -22.70 -7.59
C SER A 523 5.98 -22.50 -8.27
N THR A 524 4.93 -23.10 -7.70
CA THR A 524 3.54 -22.72 -7.96
C THR A 524 3.04 -21.83 -6.84
N GLY A 525 2.09 -20.98 -7.14
CA GLY A 525 1.44 -20.10 -6.19
C GLY A 525 -0.04 -19.91 -6.52
N PHE A 526 -0.75 -19.26 -5.64
CA PHE A 526 -2.15 -18.94 -5.87
C PHE A 526 -2.58 -17.72 -5.04
N HIS A 527 -3.63 -17.05 -5.52
CA HIS A 527 -4.39 -16.09 -4.74
C HIS A 527 -5.83 -16.60 -4.58
N ALA A 528 -6.30 -16.68 -3.35
CA ALA A 528 -7.66 -17.09 -3.04
C ALA A 528 -8.62 -15.90 -3.22
N PRO A 529 -9.74 -16.03 -3.97
CA PRO A 529 -10.72 -14.95 -4.07
C PRO A 529 -11.18 -14.55 -2.68
N THR A 530 -11.14 -13.27 -2.35
CA THR A 530 -11.50 -12.84 -1.00
C THR A 530 -13.01 -12.77 -0.80
N PRO A 531 -13.52 -12.90 0.45
CA PRO A 531 -14.92 -12.63 0.74
C PRO A 531 -15.36 -11.23 0.29
N GLY A 532 -14.44 -10.24 0.30
CA GLY A 532 -14.65 -8.91 -0.23
C GLY A 532 -14.91 -8.90 -1.74
N GLN A 533 -14.00 -9.50 -2.52
CA GLN A 533 -14.15 -9.60 -3.99
C GLN A 533 -15.44 -10.33 -4.40
N ALA A 534 -15.81 -11.38 -3.67
CA ALA A 534 -17.01 -12.16 -3.93
C ALA A 534 -18.32 -11.44 -3.55
N ASN A 535 -18.28 -10.44 -2.64
CA ASN A 535 -19.49 -9.89 -2.04
C ASN A 535 -19.59 -8.36 -2.08
N VAL A 536 -18.57 -7.62 -2.50
CA VAL A 536 -18.69 -6.17 -2.63
C VAL A 536 -19.71 -5.79 -3.71
N SER A 537 -20.52 -4.79 -3.40
CA SER A 537 -21.46 -4.18 -4.35
C SER A 537 -21.45 -2.67 -4.09
N THR A 538 -21.25 -1.89 -5.13
CA THR A 538 -21.17 -0.43 -5.02
C THR A 538 -21.52 0.25 -6.34
N VAL A 539 -21.96 1.49 -6.23
CA VAL A 539 -22.11 2.37 -7.39
C VAL A 539 -21.27 3.61 -7.13
N ILE A 540 -20.35 3.89 -8.02
CA ILE A 540 -19.53 5.08 -7.97
C ILE A 540 -19.94 6.08 -9.02
N THR A 541 -19.85 7.35 -8.69
CA THR A 541 -20.01 8.43 -9.65
C THR A 541 -18.63 8.84 -10.15
N THR A 542 -18.39 8.67 -11.43
CA THR A 542 -17.13 9.03 -12.08
C THR A 542 -17.42 9.91 -13.31
N PHE A 543 -16.47 10.10 -14.19
CA PHE A 543 -16.67 10.71 -15.46
C PHE A 543 -16.22 9.81 -16.61
N ASP A 544 -16.95 9.82 -17.70
CA ASP A 544 -16.59 9.11 -18.91
C ASP A 544 -15.32 9.72 -19.51
N GLY A 545 -14.27 8.93 -19.69
CA GLY A 545 -12.97 9.38 -20.18
C GLY A 545 -13.00 9.89 -21.63
N THR A 546 -14.04 9.57 -22.39
CA THR A 546 -14.20 9.99 -23.80
C THR A 546 -15.01 11.27 -23.91
N THR A 547 -16.08 11.38 -23.13
CA THR A 547 -17.01 12.50 -23.22
C THR A 547 -16.78 13.57 -22.16
N GLY A 548 -16.10 13.23 -21.05
CA GLY A 548 -15.95 14.08 -19.88
C GLY A 548 -17.25 14.31 -19.09
N LEU A 549 -18.31 13.56 -19.42
CA LEU A 549 -19.59 13.62 -18.70
C LEU A 549 -19.54 12.73 -17.47
N GLN A 550 -20.29 13.14 -16.45
CA GLN A 550 -20.49 12.32 -15.26
C GLN A 550 -21.28 11.06 -15.62
N VAL A 551 -20.79 9.92 -15.16
CA VAL A 551 -21.43 8.61 -15.34
C VAL A 551 -21.46 7.87 -14.00
N GLU A 552 -22.44 6.98 -13.83
CA GLU A 552 -22.51 6.06 -12.71
C GLU A 552 -22.03 4.68 -13.16
N GLU A 553 -21.04 4.14 -12.47
CA GLU A 553 -20.53 2.79 -12.69
C GLU A 553 -20.98 1.88 -11.54
N GLY A 554 -21.77 0.85 -11.87
CA GLY A 554 -22.29 -0.11 -10.89
C GLY A 554 -21.49 -1.39 -10.88
N LEU A 555 -21.07 -1.80 -9.68
CA LEU A 555 -20.47 -3.10 -9.41
C LEU A 555 -21.47 -3.94 -8.62
N VAL A 556 -21.77 -5.16 -9.08
CA VAL A 556 -22.65 -6.10 -8.40
C VAL A 556 -21.90 -7.39 -8.06
N ARG A 557 -22.37 -8.10 -7.04
CA ARG A 557 -21.79 -9.40 -6.67
C ARG A 557 -21.79 -10.36 -7.86
N PRO A 558 -20.71 -11.13 -8.12
CA PRO A 558 -20.62 -12.06 -9.25
C PRO A 558 -21.75 -13.09 -9.29
N THR A 559 -22.31 -13.45 -8.13
CA THR A 559 -23.39 -14.43 -7.95
C THR A 559 -24.77 -13.79 -7.80
N SER A 560 -24.90 -12.46 -7.97
CA SER A 560 -26.21 -11.80 -8.00
C SER A 560 -27.04 -12.25 -9.19
N ALA A 561 -28.35 -12.16 -9.10
CA ALA A 561 -29.23 -12.54 -10.22
C ALA A 561 -28.92 -11.76 -11.52
N ALA A 562 -28.53 -10.49 -11.39
CA ALA A 562 -28.14 -9.65 -12.52
C ALA A 562 -26.82 -10.08 -13.14
N ALA A 563 -25.80 -10.38 -12.32
CA ALA A 563 -24.52 -10.90 -12.79
C ALA A 563 -24.66 -12.29 -13.43
N LEU A 564 -25.39 -13.22 -12.80
CA LEU A 564 -25.64 -14.56 -13.34
C LEU A 564 -26.34 -14.48 -14.71
N ALA A 565 -27.28 -13.57 -14.88
CA ALA A 565 -27.95 -13.34 -16.19
C ALA A 565 -26.96 -12.77 -17.24
N ALA A 566 -25.96 -12.01 -16.79
CA ALA A 566 -24.87 -11.49 -17.64
C ALA A 566 -23.73 -12.49 -17.87
N GLY A 567 -23.77 -13.67 -17.24
CA GLY A 567 -22.74 -14.71 -17.38
C GLY A 567 -21.72 -14.73 -16.22
N GLY A 568 -22.04 -14.05 -15.11
CA GLY A 568 -21.25 -14.13 -13.87
C GLY A 568 -21.27 -15.53 -13.27
N ALA A 569 -20.27 -15.83 -12.46
CA ALA A 569 -20.09 -17.11 -11.79
C ALA A 569 -19.40 -16.89 -10.43
N PRO A 570 -19.45 -17.88 -9.51
CA PRO A 570 -18.59 -17.86 -8.33
C PRO A 570 -17.11 -17.73 -8.74
N LEU A 571 -16.38 -16.93 -7.97
CA LEU A 571 -14.95 -16.78 -8.18
C LEU A 571 -14.20 -18.06 -7.82
N LYS A 572 -13.06 -18.24 -8.46
CA LYS A 572 -12.09 -19.30 -8.20
C LYS A 572 -10.74 -18.68 -7.87
N GLU A 573 -9.80 -19.52 -7.42
CA GLU A 573 -8.42 -19.12 -7.24
C GLU A 573 -7.78 -18.59 -8.52
N GLU A 574 -6.85 -17.67 -8.38
CA GLU A 574 -5.83 -17.37 -9.38
C GLU A 574 -4.69 -18.35 -9.15
N GLU A 575 -4.14 -18.89 -10.21
CA GLU A 575 -3.01 -19.83 -10.14
C GLU A 575 -1.76 -19.17 -10.73
N SER A 576 -0.56 -19.51 -10.19
CA SER A 576 0.68 -19.01 -10.75
C SER A 576 1.77 -20.05 -10.86
N VAL A 577 2.66 -19.82 -11.84
CA VAL A 577 3.95 -20.50 -11.97
C VAL A 577 5.04 -19.46 -11.96
N ASN A 578 5.99 -19.62 -11.03
CA ASN A 578 7.09 -18.70 -10.80
C ASN A 578 8.42 -19.40 -11.10
N LEU A 579 9.29 -18.73 -11.85
CA LEU A 579 10.64 -19.15 -12.15
C LEU A 579 11.59 -18.03 -11.77
N SER A 580 12.70 -18.35 -11.08
CA SER A 580 13.77 -17.39 -10.83
C SER A 580 15.15 -18.04 -11.00
N LEU A 581 16.11 -17.22 -11.45
CA LEU A 581 17.51 -17.58 -11.56
C LEU A 581 18.37 -16.35 -11.31
N GLY A 582 19.35 -16.45 -10.44
CA GLY A 582 20.20 -15.33 -10.11
C GLY A 582 21.58 -15.73 -9.62
N PHE A 583 22.37 -14.74 -9.31
CA PHE A 583 23.67 -14.91 -8.67
C PHE A 583 23.99 -13.74 -7.75
N THR A 584 24.83 -14.00 -6.77
CA THR A 584 25.47 -13.00 -5.93
C THR A 584 26.98 -13.15 -6.07
N THR A 585 27.68 -12.04 -6.22
CA THR A 585 29.15 -12.06 -6.33
C THR A 585 29.77 -10.87 -5.61
N ASP A 586 30.82 -11.15 -4.87
CA ASP A 586 31.71 -10.12 -4.31
C ASP A 586 32.69 -9.70 -5.39
N LEU A 587 32.53 -8.47 -5.89
CA LEU A 587 33.43 -7.88 -6.89
C LEU A 587 34.74 -7.43 -6.24
N THR A 588 34.69 -7.00 -4.98
CA THR A 588 35.80 -6.68 -4.09
C THR A 588 35.39 -6.97 -2.66
N ASP A 589 36.32 -6.84 -1.71
CA ASP A 589 36.02 -7.00 -0.26
C ASP A 589 34.94 -6.01 0.27
N SER A 590 34.64 -4.97 -0.47
CA SER A 590 33.68 -3.91 -0.08
C SER A 590 32.59 -3.67 -1.12
N MET A 591 32.44 -4.54 -2.12
CA MET A 591 31.48 -4.34 -3.21
C MET A 591 30.82 -5.68 -3.59
N THR A 592 29.52 -5.77 -3.37
CA THR A 592 28.71 -6.94 -3.71
C THR A 592 27.71 -6.63 -4.79
N LEU A 593 27.56 -7.52 -5.77
CA LEU A 593 26.58 -7.46 -6.84
C LEU A 593 25.63 -8.65 -6.75
N THR A 594 24.34 -8.35 -6.74
CA THR A 594 23.27 -9.35 -6.85
C THR A 594 22.48 -9.12 -8.13
N PHE A 595 22.18 -10.19 -8.85
CA PHE A 595 21.37 -10.18 -10.06
C PHE A 595 20.38 -11.34 -10.03
N ASP A 596 19.10 -11.08 -10.21
CA ASP A 596 18.03 -12.09 -10.23
C ASP A 596 17.06 -11.80 -11.37
N MET A 597 16.88 -12.75 -12.28
CA MET A 597 15.84 -12.73 -13.30
C MET A 597 14.66 -13.59 -12.86
N TYR A 598 13.47 -13.20 -13.30
CA TYR A 598 12.24 -13.89 -12.94
C TYR A 598 11.22 -13.90 -14.07
N GLN A 599 10.32 -14.88 -14.00
CA GLN A 599 9.11 -14.98 -14.78
C GLN A 599 7.99 -15.47 -13.87
N VAL A 600 6.86 -14.77 -13.87
CA VAL A 600 5.65 -15.12 -13.11
C VAL A 600 4.47 -15.11 -14.07
N ALA A 601 3.94 -16.28 -14.36
CA ALA A 601 2.68 -16.42 -15.11
C ALA A 601 1.54 -16.59 -14.13
N VAL A 602 0.49 -15.78 -14.26
CA VAL A 602 -0.73 -15.83 -13.44
C VAL A 602 -1.90 -16.13 -14.36
N ASP A 603 -2.52 -17.26 -14.15
CA ASP A 603 -3.73 -17.68 -14.86
C ASP A 603 -4.97 -17.34 -14.02
N ASP A 604 -6.08 -17.08 -14.71
CA ASP A 604 -7.39 -16.86 -14.07
C ASP A 604 -7.43 -15.67 -13.11
N ARG A 605 -6.66 -14.60 -13.36
CA ARG A 605 -6.65 -13.40 -12.53
C ARG A 605 -8.06 -12.82 -12.36
N ILE A 606 -8.43 -12.55 -11.12
CA ILE A 606 -9.70 -11.91 -10.76
C ILE A 606 -9.63 -10.44 -11.15
N TYR A 607 -10.56 -10.03 -12.03
CA TYR A 607 -10.60 -8.68 -12.52
C TYR A 607 -12.04 -8.19 -12.68
N ARG A 608 -12.26 -6.88 -12.56
CA ARG A 608 -13.56 -6.26 -12.77
C ARG A 608 -13.89 -6.21 -14.26
N THR A 609 -15.09 -6.67 -14.65
CA THR A 609 -15.56 -6.52 -16.02
C THR A 609 -15.89 -5.07 -16.34
N GLY A 610 -15.85 -4.70 -17.60
CA GLY A 610 -16.65 -3.61 -18.11
C GLY A 610 -18.15 -3.91 -17.98
N ASP A 611 -18.97 -3.07 -18.56
CA ASP A 611 -20.42 -3.24 -18.56
C ASP A 611 -20.86 -4.40 -19.47
N ILE A 612 -21.36 -5.47 -18.86
CA ILE A 612 -21.88 -6.65 -19.56
C ILE A 612 -23.42 -6.59 -19.58
N PRO A 613 -24.06 -6.70 -20.77
CA PRO A 613 -25.52 -6.75 -20.87
C PRO A 613 -26.11 -7.91 -20.07
N ASN A 614 -27.14 -7.65 -19.26
CA ASN A 614 -27.80 -8.63 -18.39
C ASN A 614 -29.00 -9.32 -19.03
N GLY A 615 -29.22 -9.10 -20.33
CA GLY A 615 -30.35 -9.71 -21.07
C GLY A 615 -31.73 -9.12 -20.76
N THR A 616 -31.84 -8.17 -19.82
CA THR A 616 -33.12 -7.52 -19.45
C THR A 616 -33.17 -6.05 -19.86
N GLY A 617 -32.25 -5.61 -20.70
CA GLY A 617 -32.14 -4.23 -21.21
C GLY A 617 -31.22 -3.30 -20.39
N GLY A 618 -30.52 -3.85 -19.41
CA GLY A 618 -29.48 -3.15 -18.67
C GLY A 618 -28.13 -3.83 -18.80
N SER A 619 -27.09 -3.24 -18.21
CA SER A 619 -25.74 -3.82 -18.08
C SER A 619 -25.30 -3.81 -16.61
N VAL A 620 -24.34 -4.66 -16.29
CA VAL A 620 -23.72 -4.77 -14.97
C VAL A 620 -22.25 -5.06 -15.10
N SER A 621 -21.48 -4.61 -14.14
CA SER A 621 -20.07 -4.97 -13.96
C SER A 621 -19.94 -5.85 -12.72
N PHE A 622 -19.02 -6.80 -12.73
CA PHE A 622 -18.75 -7.72 -11.63
C PHE A 622 -17.33 -8.27 -11.71
N TYR A 623 -16.83 -8.81 -10.60
CA TYR A 623 -15.54 -9.51 -10.62
C TYR A 623 -15.69 -10.90 -11.26
N THR A 624 -14.65 -11.30 -11.98
CA THR A 624 -14.57 -12.62 -12.62
C THR A 624 -13.12 -13.02 -12.83
N ASN A 625 -12.85 -14.32 -12.92
CA ASN A 625 -11.56 -14.86 -13.34
C ASN A 625 -11.38 -14.60 -14.84
N ALA A 626 -10.84 -13.44 -15.20
CA ALA A 626 -10.94 -12.86 -16.55
C ALA A 626 -9.67 -12.95 -17.37
N LEU A 627 -8.50 -12.79 -16.74
CA LEU A 627 -7.25 -12.51 -17.43
C LEU A 627 -6.18 -13.54 -17.11
N ASP A 628 -5.34 -13.82 -18.11
CA ASP A 628 -4.06 -14.51 -17.93
C ASP A 628 -2.97 -13.47 -18.19
N ILE A 629 -2.03 -13.33 -17.24
CA ILE A 629 -1.01 -12.25 -17.24
C ILE A 629 0.36 -12.86 -16.97
N GLU A 630 1.36 -12.42 -17.71
CA GLU A 630 2.75 -12.78 -17.52
C GLU A 630 3.57 -11.56 -17.12
N HIS A 631 4.36 -11.69 -16.05
CA HIS A 631 5.34 -10.72 -15.59
C HIS A 631 6.74 -11.29 -15.80
N GLN A 632 7.62 -10.57 -16.49
CA GLN A 632 9.00 -10.97 -16.71
C GLN A 632 9.94 -9.81 -16.38
N GLY A 633 11.07 -10.12 -15.80
CA GLY A 633 12.01 -9.07 -15.50
C GLY A 633 13.29 -9.54 -14.82
N PHE A 634 14.03 -8.56 -14.37
CA PHE A 634 15.22 -8.80 -13.55
C PHE A 634 15.44 -7.66 -12.56
N ASP A 635 16.04 -8.03 -11.45
CA ASP A 635 16.50 -7.13 -10.40
C ASP A 635 18.04 -7.14 -10.37
N LEU A 636 18.65 -5.98 -10.19
CA LEU A 636 20.08 -5.84 -9.97
C LEU A 636 20.30 -4.95 -8.75
N VAL A 637 21.10 -5.41 -7.80
CA VAL A 637 21.51 -4.63 -6.63
C VAL A 637 23.03 -4.63 -6.54
N LEU A 638 23.61 -3.45 -6.54
CA LEU A 638 25.03 -3.22 -6.33
C LEU A 638 25.19 -2.41 -5.04
N SER A 639 25.87 -2.97 -4.06
CA SER A 639 26.20 -2.30 -2.80
C SER A 639 27.69 -2.15 -2.65
N SER A 640 28.13 -1.03 -2.12
CA SER A 640 29.57 -0.74 -1.92
C SER A 640 29.78 0.16 -0.71
N SER A 641 30.89 -0.10 0.00
CA SER A 641 31.40 0.79 1.05
C SER A 641 32.83 1.23 0.70
N PHE A 642 33.09 2.51 0.74
CA PHE A 642 34.40 3.09 0.37
C PHE A 642 34.65 4.42 1.08
N GLU A 643 35.89 4.83 1.17
CA GLU A 643 36.28 6.16 1.62
C GLU A 643 36.31 7.12 0.44
N LEU A 644 35.38 8.10 0.39
CA LEU A 644 35.25 9.06 -0.71
C LEU A 644 36.42 10.06 -0.69
N MET A 645 36.76 10.57 0.50
CA MET A 645 37.94 11.40 0.82
C MET A 645 38.40 10.98 2.19
N SER A 646 39.68 11.33 2.55
CA SER A 646 40.23 10.95 3.85
C SER A 646 39.33 11.32 5.03
N GLY A 647 38.82 10.30 5.73
CA GLY A 647 37.86 10.44 6.83
C GLY A 647 36.38 10.61 6.41
N MET A 648 36.02 10.35 5.14
CA MET A 648 34.65 10.40 4.66
C MET A 648 34.19 9.00 4.23
N ASP A 649 33.72 8.20 5.17
CA ASP A 649 33.19 6.87 4.89
C ASP A 649 31.84 6.99 4.19
N THR A 650 31.72 6.32 3.05
CA THR A 650 30.55 6.36 2.18
C THR A 650 30.05 4.95 1.94
N THR A 651 28.75 4.74 2.17
CA THR A 651 28.01 3.61 1.64
C THR A 651 27.21 4.05 0.42
N ALA A 652 27.21 3.25 -0.64
CA ALA A 652 26.47 3.52 -1.84
C ALA A 652 25.75 2.26 -2.29
N SER A 653 24.52 2.41 -2.77
CA SER A 653 23.77 1.33 -3.40
C SER A 653 23.12 1.81 -4.70
N LEU A 654 23.08 0.92 -5.68
CA LEU A 654 22.28 1.03 -6.89
C LEU A 654 21.34 -0.17 -6.92
N ALA A 655 20.06 0.08 -6.85
CA ALA A 655 19.04 -0.93 -7.06
C ALA A 655 18.29 -0.63 -8.37
N PHE A 656 18.20 -1.61 -9.26
CA PHE A 656 17.56 -1.51 -10.56
C PHE A 656 16.56 -2.65 -10.74
N ASN A 657 15.38 -2.33 -11.23
CA ASN A 657 14.37 -3.29 -11.63
C ASN A 657 13.96 -3.01 -13.07
N HIS A 658 13.90 -4.07 -13.89
CA HIS A 658 13.24 -4.05 -15.18
C HIS A 658 12.13 -5.11 -15.17
N ASN A 659 10.91 -4.73 -15.52
CA ASN A 659 9.74 -5.58 -15.49
C ASN A 659 8.81 -5.28 -16.65
N THR A 660 8.42 -6.29 -17.42
CA THR A 660 7.38 -6.21 -18.44
C THR A 660 6.12 -6.95 -17.97
N ILE A 661 4.97 -6.47 -18.38
CA ILE A 661 3.66 -7.03 -18.05
C ILE A 661 2.93 -7.27 -19.36
N ASP A 662 2.55 -8.52 -19.62
CA ASP A 662 1.84 -8.93 -20.83
C ASP A 662 0.53 -9.64 -20.46
N VAL A 663 -0.60 -9.19 -20.97
CA VAL A 663 -1.89 -9.89 -20.87
C VAL A 663 -1.96 -10.94 -21.97
N THR A 664 -1.63 -12.16 -21.64
CA THR A 664 -1.49 -13.29 -22.58
C THR A 664 -2.82 -13.89 -23.00
N GLY A 665 -3.89 -13.66 -22.21
CA GLY A 665 -5.19 -14.18 -22.49
C GLY A 665 -6.32 -13.46 -21.76
N GLN A 666 -7.54 -13.55 -22.30
CA GLN A 666 -8.75 -13.22 -21.57
C GLN A 666 -9.92 -14.12 -21.93
N LYS A 667 -10.69 -14.52 -20.95
CA LYS A 667 -11.91 -15.30 -21.11
C LYS A 667 -13.05 -14.44 -21.63
N THR A 668 -13.87 -14.95 -22.52
CA THR A 668 -15.07 -14.25 -22.99
C THR A 668 -16.28 -14.64 -22.15
N ILE A 669 -17.13 -13.68 -21.84
CA ILE A 669 -18.39 -13.86 -21.13
C ILE A 669 -19.52 -13.60 -22.13
N ASN A 670 -20.31 -14.64 -22.42
CA ASN A 670 -21.36 -14.55 -23.43
C ASN A 670 -20.88 -14.01 -24.80
N GLY A 671 -19.62 -14.32 -25.17
CA GLY A 671 -19.00 -13.84 -26.41
C GLY A 671 -18.48 -12.40 -26.36
N ILE A 672 -18.51 -11.76 -25.20
CA ILE A 672 -18.00 -10.41 -24.96
C ILE A 672 -16.67 -10.51 -24.21
N LYS A 673 -15.69 -9.73 -24.61
CA LYS A 673 -14.45 -9.55 -23.84
C LYS A 673 -14.79 -8.78 -22.54
N PRO A 674 -14.50 -9.32 -21.35
CA PRO A 674 -14.84 -8.66 -20.09
C PRO A 674 -14.03 -7.41 -19.84
N VAL A 675 -12.81 -7.32 -20.39
CA VAL A 675 -11.90 -6.19 -20.24
C VAL A 675 -11.66 -5.58 -21.62
N SER A 676 -11.74 -4.26 -21.73
CA SER A 676 -11.52 -3.56 -23.01
C SER A 676 -10.04 -3.60 -23.42
N ASP A 677 -9.78 -3.52 -24.72
CA ASP A 677 -8.41 -3.51 -25.24
C ASP A 677 -7.61 -2.30 -24.67
N SER A 678 -8.25 -1.13 -24.50
CA SER A 678 -7.57 0.03 -23.89
C SER A 678 -7.24 -0.18 -22.41
N LEU A 679 -8.06 -0.92 -21.66
CA LEU A 679 -7.75 -1.22 -20.28
C LEU A 679 -6.66 -2.28 -20.15
N ILE A 680 -6.55 -3.19 -21.13
CA ILE A 680 -5.40 -4.10 -21.24
C ILE A 680 -4.11 -3.30 -21.49
N GLU A 681 -4.13 -2.35 -22.43
CA GLU A 681 -2.98 -1.47 -22.67
C GLU A 681 -2.58 -0.72 -21.39
N ASP A 682 -3.55 -0.25 -20.60
CA ASP A 682 -3.26 0.39 -19.31
C ASP A 682 -2.66 -0.61 -18.29
N ILE A 683 -3.14 -1.85 -18.21
CA ILE A 683 -2.55 -2.89 -17.33
C ILE A 683 -1.09 -3.13 -17.70
N GLU A 684 -0.78 -3.23 -18.98
CA GLU A 684 0.56 -3.51 -19.49
C GLU A 684 1.53 -2.35 -19.33
N ASN A 685 1.04 -1.09 -19.26
CA ASN A 685 1.88 0.10 -19.34
C ASN A 685 1.74 1.10 -18.17
N ASN A 686 0.89 0.83 -17.15
CA ASN A 686 0.72 1.74 -16.00
C ASN A 686 1.97 1.88 -15.13
N TYR A 687 2.80 0.86 -15.10
CA TYR A 687 4.06 0.89 -14.37
C TYR A 687 5.23 1.00 -15.34
N PRO A 688 6.25 1.81 -15.02
CA PRO A 688 7.42 1.91 -15.87
C PRO A 688 8.15 0.56 -15.92
N GLU A 689 8.51 0.11 -17.12
CA GLU A 689 9.32 -1.10 -17.29
C GLU A 689 10.65 -1.02 -16.55
N SER A 690 11.20 0.16 -16.37
CA SER A 690 12.51 0.34 -15.73
C SER A 690 12.41 1.33 -14.58
N ARG A 691 12.89 0.90 -13.42
CA ARG A 691 13.08 1.73 -12.24
C ARG A 691 14.46 1.53 -11.66
N TRP A 692 15.09 2.60 -11.21
CA TRP A 692 16.29 2.47 -10.41
C TRP A 692 16.35 3.52 -9.30
N VAL A 693 17.05 3.15 -8.25
CA VAL A 693 17.32 3.98 -7.09
C VAL A 693 18.81 3.94 -6.83
N ILE A 694 19.44 5.10 -6.75
CA ILE A 694 20.81 5.23 -6.27
C ILE A 694 20.76 5.93 -4.93
N ASN A 695 21.29 5.29 -3.90
CA ASN A 695 21.46 5.88 -2.58
C ASN A 695 22.94 6.05 -2.26
N THR A 696 23.28 7.16 -1.60
CA THR A 696 24.57 7.36 -0.97
C THR A 696 24.39 7.92 0.42
N LEU A 697 25.11 7.37 1.37
CA LEU A 697 25.22 7.92 2.73
C LEU A 697 26.70 8.14 3.01
N THR A 698 27.11 9.40 3.21
CA THR A 698 28.48 9.79 3.47
C THR A 698 28.60 10.42 4.87
N ASN A 699 29.40 9.84 5.72
CA ASN A 699 29.81 10.46 6.97
C ASN A 699 30.90 11.48 6.66
N ILE A 700 30.54 12.76 6.65
CA ILE A 700 31.47 13.88 6.38
C ILE A 700 32.43 14.09 7.56
N SER A 701 31.93 13.88 8.77
CA SER A 701 32.67 13.87 10.04
C SER A 701 31.93 12.96 11.03
N ASP A 702 32.49 12.80 12.22
CA ASP A 702 31.87 12.04 13.31
C ASP A 702 30.43 12.52 13.64
N ASP A 703 30.16 13.82 13.46
CA ASP A 703 28.88 14.44 13.83
C ASP A 703 28.00 14.81 12.58
N LEU A 704 28.54 14.72 11.36
CA LEU A 704 27.85 15.23 10.18
C LEU A 704 27.75 14.17 9.08
N SER A 705 26.54 13.87 8.63
CA SER A 705 26.29 12.97 7.53
C SER A 705 25.48 13.63 6.41
N LEU A 706 25.71 13.18 5.18
CA LEU A 706 24.99 13.59 3.98
C LEU A 706 24.43 12.34 3.31
N MET A 707 23.12 12.29 3.11
CA MET A 707 22.46 11.34 2.25
C MET A 707 22.04 12.03 0.95
N ALA A 708 22.25 11.35 -0.17
CA ALA A 708 21.69 11.75 -1.45
C ALA A 708 21.06 10.53 -2.15
N ARG A 709 19.89 10.73 -2.73
CA ARG A 709 19.17 9.71 -3.48
C ARG A 709 18.71 10.22 -4.81
N LEU A 710 18.86 9.39 -5.83
CA LEU A 710 18.25 9.56 -7.13
C LEU A 710 17.22 8.43 -7.35
N ASN A 711 15.99 8.82 -7.65
CA ASN A 711 14.89 7.93 -8.02
C ASN A 711 14.54 8.14 -9.49
N PHE A 712 14.73 7.13 -10.31
CA PHE A 712 14.37 7.14 -11.72
C PHE A 712 13.12 6.30 -11.96
N TYR A 713 12.23 6.85 -12.76
CA TYR A 713 11.06 6.18 -13.33
C TYR A 713 11.18 6.24 -14.86
N GLY A 714 11.08 5.08 -15.50
CA GLY A 714 11.02 4.99 -16.96
C GLY A 714 9.70 5.52 -17.52
N GLU A 715 9.62 5.61 -18.84
CA GLU A 715 8.38 5.94 -19.54
C GLU A 715 7.26 4.97 -19.14
N HIS A 716 6.05 5.52 -18.94
CA HIS A 716 4.86 4.75 -18.65
C HIS A 716 3.61 5.54 -19.01
N TYR A 717 2.44 4.93 -18.86
CA TYR A 717 1.17 5.52 -19.21
C TYR A 717 0.19 5.49 -18.03
N ASP A 718 -0.68 6.47 -17.98
CA ASP A 718 -1.75 6.51 -16.98
C ASP A 718 -3.03 7.04 -17.60
N GLU A 719 -4.09 6.84 -16.87
CA GLU A 719 -5.43 7.24 -17.19
C GLU A 719 -6.09 6.42 -18.32
N ARG A 720 -7.39 6.42 -18.26
CA ARG A 720 -8.24 5.68 -19.16
C ARG A 720 -8.23 6.27 -20.57
N GLY A 721 -7.67 5.57 -21.50
CA GLY A 721 -7.60 6.00 -22.90
C GLY A 721 -6.99 4.89 -23.75
N THR A 722 -6.77 5.17 -24.99
CA THR A 722 -6.07 4.26 -25.92
C THR A 722 -4.72 4.88 -26.26
N ILE A 723 -3.64 4.16 -26.02
CA ILE A 723 -2.27 4.62 -26.32
C ILE A 723 -2.19 5.00 -27.79
N GLY A 724 -1.68 6.22 -28.06
CA GLY A 724 -1.53 6.74 -29.42
C GLY A 724 -2.81 7.19 -30.11
N ALA A 725 -3.97 7.17 -29.44
CA ALA A 725 -5.21 7.67 -30.03
C ALA A 725 -5.17 9.20 -30.23
N ALA A 726 -5.84 9.70 -31.29
CA ALA A 726 -5.88 11.12 -31.57
C ALA A 726 -6.79 11.93 -30.63
N SER A 727 -7.76 11.24 -30.00
CA SER A 727 -8.67 11.85 -29.02
C SER A 727 -8.74 10.96 -27.79
N SER A 728 -8.69 11.57 -26.61
CA SER A 728 -8.68 10.87 -25.31
C SER A 728 -7.64 9.74 -25.24
N PRO A 729 -6.38 10.00 -25.60
CA PRO A 729 -5.33 9.00 -25.47
C PRO A 729 -5.09 8.68 -23.99
N SER A 730 -4.49 7.52 -23.70
CA SER A 730 -3.81 7.31 -22.43
C SER A 730 -2.68 8.34 -22.29
N ALA A 731 -2.51 8.91 -21.10
CA ALA A 731 -1.51 9.95 -20.89
C ALA A 731 -0.11 9.33 -20.85
N GLN A 732 0.77 9.73 -21.75
CA GLN A 732 2.17 9.36 -21.74
C GLN A 732 2.91 10.19 -20.69
N ILE A 733 3.75 9.53 -19.94
CA ILE A 733 4.64 10.10 -18.94
C ILE A 733 6.06 9.72 -19.32
N ASP A 734 6.84 10.72 -19.72
CA ASP A 734 8.25 10.52 -20.07
C ASP A 734 9.06 10.08 -18.84
N SER A 735 10.25 9.57 -19.07
CA SER A 735 11.14 9.18 -17.99
C SER A 735 11.54 10.38 -17.13
N ILE A 736 11.54 10.21 -15.81
CA ILE A 736 11.80 11.26 -14.84
C ILE A 736 12.76 10.82 -13.73
N VAL A 737 13.53 11.75 -13.19
CA VAL A 737 14.46 11.55 -12.07
C VAL A 737 14.13 12.52 -10.96
N TYR A 738 13.98 12.03 -9.75
CA TYR A 738 13.86 12.85 -8.54
C TYR A 738 15.16 12.78 -7.74
N LEU A 739 15.56 13.93 -7.20
CA LEU A 739 16.71 14.05 -6.30
C LEU A 739 16.22 14.37 -4.88
N ASP A 740 16.59 13.53 -3.93
CA ASP A 740 16.39 13.75 -2.49
C ASP A 740 17.75 13.99 -1.83
N ILE A 741 17.81 14.92 -0.87
CA ILE A 741 19.01 15.21 -0.10
C ILE A 741 18.64 15.35 1.37
N GLU A 742 19.46 14.78 2.26
CA GLU A 742 19.31 14.92 3.70
C GLU A 742 20.67 15.21 4.35
N LEU A 743 20.74 16.23 5.18
CA LEU A 743 21.91 16.58 6.00
C LEU A 743 21.56 16.32 7.47
N GLY A 744 22.25 15.37 8.10
CA GLY A 744 22.09 15.02 9.50
C GLY A 744 23.25 15.52 10.33
N TYR A 745 22.96 16.19 11.46
CA TYR A 745 23.95 16.70 12.40
C TYR A 745 23.65 16.22 13.82
N ASP A 746 24.64 15.56 14.43
CA ASP A 746 24.59 15.09 15.81
C ASP A 746 25.03 16.24 16.74
N VAL A 747 24.02 16.93 17.31
CA VAL A 747 24.22 18.06 18.24
C VAL A 747 24.85 17.57 19.56
N SER A 748 24.52 16.34 19.93
CA SER A 748 25.07 15.62 21.09
C SER A 748 24.87 14.12 20.87
N GLU A 749 25.42 13.28 21.73
CA GLU A 749 25.23 11.82 21.73
C GLU A 749 23.75 11.40 21.71
N ASN A 750 22.85 12.24 22.18
CA ASN A 750 21.41 11.95 22.30
C ASN A 750 20.52 12.73 21.32
N LEU A 751 21.02 13.78 20.68
CA LEU A 751 20.21 14.68 19.86
C LEU A 751 20.78 14.82 18.44
N ARG A 752 20.03 14.35 17.46
CA ARG A 752 20.29 14.54 16.04
C ARG A 752 19.26 15.50 15.43
N ILE A 753 19.73 16.48 14.69
CA ILE A 753 18.91 17.35 13.87
C ILE A 753 19.16 17.02 12.40
N THR A 754 18.09 16.86 11.64
CA THR A 754 18.14 16.53 10.22
C THR A 754 17.38 17.59 9.44
N ALA A 755 18.01 18.14 8.40
CA ALA A 755 17.36 18.99 7.42
C ALA A 755 17.44 18.32 6.05
N GLY A 756 16.33 18.20 5.34
CA GLY A 756 16.31 17.53 4.07
C GLY A 756 15.25 18.07 3.12
N GLY A 757 15.27 17.56 1.91
CA GLY A 757 14.25 17.79 0.91
C GLY A 757 14.08 16.58 0.01
N SER A 758 12.84 16.31 -0.35
CA SER A 758 12.45 15.30 -1.33
C SER A 758 12.10 16.00 -2.62
N ASN A 759 12.54 15.45 -3.76
CA ASN A 759 12.39 16.07 -5.07
C ASN A 759 12.82 17.55 -5.05
N ILE A 760 14.03 17.81 -4.56
CA ILE A 760 14.52 19.20 -4.34
C ILE A 760 14.66 20.02 -5.61
N LEU A 761 14.61 19.38 -6.79
CA LEU A 761 14.63 20.05 -8.10
C LEU A 761 13.23 20.46 -8.56
N ASP A 762 12.19 20.10 -7.80
CA ASP A 762 10.77 20.42 -8.06
C ASP A 762 10.29 19.89 -9.43
N GLU A 763 10.70 18.67 -9.77
CA GLU A 763 10.33 18.02 -11.03
C GLU A 763 8.90 17.47 -10.96
N TYR A 764 8.18 17.64 -12.06
CA TYR A 764 6.80 17.14 -12.24
C TYR A 764 6.75 16.21 -13.45
N VAL A 765 5.83 15.25 -13.40
CA VAL A 765 5.50 14.41 -14.57
C VAL A 765 4.85 15.26 -15.67
N ASP A 766 4.74 14.71 -16.88
CA ASP A 766 4.10 15.38 -18.00
C ASP A 766 2.63 15.67 -17.72
N GLU A 767 2.17 16.83 -18.19
CA GLU A 767 0.76 17.19 -18.16
C GLU A 767 -0.05 16.35 -19.16
N ILE A 768 -1.30 16.05 -18.84
CA ILE A 768 -2.19 15.28 -19.73
C ILE A 768 -2.48 15.96 -21.07
N GLY A 769 -2.28 17.27 -21.17
CA GLY A 769 -2.27 18.06 -22.39
C GLY A 769 -3.58 18.16 -23.17
N ALA A 770 -3.55 18.90 -24.25
CA ALA A 770 -4.71 19.25 -25.07
C ALA A 770 -5.46 18.06 -25.70
N PRO A 771 -4.85 16.91 -26.06
CA PRO A 771 -5.59 15.75 -26.55
C PRO A 771 -6.59 15.18 -25.53
N ASN A 772 -6.39 15.46 -24.24
CA ASN A 772 -7.27 15.09 -23.12
C ASN A 772 -8.10 16.29 -22.60
N ALA A 773 -8.58 17.15 -23.48
CA ALA A 773 -9.34 18.34 -23.10
C ALA A 773 -10.57 18.04 -22.21
N ASN A 774 -11.21 16.89 -22.38
CA ASN A 774 -12.31 16.44 -21.53
C ASN A 774 -11.86 16.15 -20.09
N ARG A 775 -10.66 15.63 -19.86
CA ARG A 775 -10.08 15.43 -18.51
C ARG A 775 -9.64 16.76 -17.92
N MET A 776 -9.04 17.63 -18.71
CA MET A 776 -8.73 19.00 -18.28
C MET A 776 -10.01 19.78 -17.94
N SER A 777 -11.16 19.48 -18.55
CA SER A 777 -12.43 20.12 -18.23
C SER A 777 -12.93 19.84 -16.81
N VAL A 778 -12.47 18.76 -16.17
CA VAL A 778 -12.73 18.45 -14.75
C VAL A 778 -11.60 18.92 -13.83
N GLY A 779 -10.63 19.67 -14.34
CA GLY A 779 -9.55 20.26 -13.57
C GLY A 779 -8.31 19.40 -13.42
N LEU A 780 -8.23 18.23 -14.08
CA LEU A 780 -7.07 17.37 -14.02
C LEU A 780 -5.95 17.92 -14.91
N GLN A 781 -4.79 18.18 -14.33
CA GLN A 781 -3.59 18.66 -15.03
C GLN A 781 -2.60 17.52 -15.26
N TYR A 782 -2.36 16.69 -14.26
CA TYR A 782 -1.43 15.58 -14.27
C TYR A 782 -2.15 14.23 -14.23
N PRO A 783 -1.53 13.15 -14.73
CA PRO A 783 -2.04 11.80 -14.56
C PRO A 783 -2.13 11.43 -13.07
N ARG A 784 -3.32 11.14 -12.58
CA ARG A 784 -3.58 11.00 -11.13
C ARG A 784 -3.20 9.66 -10.54
N ARG A 785 -2.96 8.63 -11.37
CA ARG A 785 -2.61 7.27 -10.95
C ARG A 785 -1.20 6.89 -11.36
N THR A 786 -0.41 7.86 -11.78
CA THR A 786 0.96 7.66 -12.21
C THR A 786 1.79 6.95 -11.13
N ALA A 787 2.67 6.05 -11.53
CA ALA A 787 3.66 5.44 -10.65
C ALA A 787 4.68 6.46 -10.13
N ALA A 788 5.03 7.46 -10.95
CA ALA A 788 5.89 8.57 -10.57
C ALA A 788 5.10 9.63 -9.79
N ASN A 789 5.81 10.43 -9.00
CA ASN A 789 5.20 11.46 -8.16
C ASN A 789 4.98 12.76 -8.96
N TYR A 790 3.79 13.36 -8.84
CA TYR A 790 3.45 14.66 -9.42
C TYR A 790 3.18 15.75 -8.37
N GLU A 791 3.56 15.52 -7.12
CA GLU A 791 3.22 16.40 -5.99
C GLU A 791 4.17 17.59 -5.86
N GLY A 792 5.33 17.54 -6.55
CA GLY A 792 6.36 18.57 -6.49
C GLY A 792 7.39 18.35 -5.40
N GLY A 793 8.27 19.31 -5.21
CA GLY A 793 9.33 19.30 -4.23
C GLY A 793 8.86 19.66 -2.82
N SER A 794 9.59 19.17 -1.82
CA SER A 794 9.33 19.49 -0.41
C SER A 794 10.61 19.57 0.40
N TRP A 795 10.55 20.29 1.52
CA TRP A 795 11.61 20.32 2.53
C TRP A 795 11.06 19.84 3.86
N TYR A 796 11.94 19.41 4.75
CA TYR A 796 11.59 19.05 6.12
C TYR A 796 12.74 19.32 7.11
N LEU A 797 12.34 19.48 8.37
CA LEU A 797 13.23 19.52 9.51
C LEU A 797 12.78 18.46 10.52
N ARG A 798 13.73 17.66 10.99
CA ARG A 798 13.47 16.55 11.92
C ARG A 798 14.43 16.63 13.08
N ALA A 799 13.92 16.41 14.29
CA ALA A 799 14.72 16.26 15.50
C ALA A 799 14.47 14.87 16.09
N ASN A 800 15.54 14.11 16.31
CA ASN A 800 15.53 12.82 16.97
C ASN A 800 16.28 12.94 18.30
N TYR A 801 15.63 12.57 19.39
CA TYR A 801 16.22 12.46 20.70
C TYR A 801 16.19 11.01 21.16
N SER A 802 17.36 10.43 21.41
CA SER A 802 17.53 9.05 21.91
C SER A 802 17.94 9.06 23.38
N PHE A 803 17.50 8.09 24.19
CA PHE A 803 17.74 8.03 25.62
C PHE A 803 17.95 6.60 26.12
#